data_ce961a8aecdf91c6099c03345c0e0ff8
#
_entry.id   ce961a8aecdf91c6099c03345c0e0ff8
#
_cell.length_a   1.000
_cell.length_b   1.000
_cell.length_c   1.000
_cell.angle_alpha   90.00
_cell.angle_beta   90.00
_cell.angle_gamma   90.00
#
_symmetry.space_group_name_H-M   'P 1'
#
loop_
_entity.id
_entity.type
_entity.pdbx_description
1 polymer ?
#
loop_
_entity_poly.entity_id
_entity_poly.type
_entity_poly.pdbx_seq_one_letter_code
_entity_poly.pdbx_strand_id
1 'polypeptide(L)'
;MAVLSDSFAAHADERFDARREVLSPIAQAIETGLAAIDDADVRTLIKSYYGTMPLTDVFDAKFELFASFARQACELRRTSPWCADIPEDIFVQYVASPRVNNEPLTDAWPTFRAALADRLRGLDAYHAIVETNYWCCETATYQSSDGRTLGPLGVLASGDGRCGEESTYLVTALRANGIPARQLYTPWWAHCDDNHAWVEAYADGSWHYLGACEPEEELDRGWFTAASGRAMLVHTRLFDDFGCDFERDAHLLAREGSQVIVNLTESYAPCVLLSVRVLDAAGAPVEGASVRLRLVNEAAWHDIAHLTSDEAGMARIVVGEGTVRVVATTGDGMAETIIDTADCHDLELTLGETVHGDTDWVDFDVHAPADHPAPSHPLTPEQVERGRARKREADRMRTERVAGNVERAREIARACGHDADGCLPYFEQAFANAPEVERFLTVDDGADRAALLATLTSKDFRDLSADILEDHIQGGRAVRVDALAYLAREGVDDQAKAQELYERYVLCPRAHFEHLSAYRAFIRAHFDAETVRGFVADPLRVWDWICENTSFTSREHTKRYVGTPRGALVSGQASAVTRRSLFVAICRSFGIAARINPIDAGIEYFAHGSFVPVEHAEEGFEVLFASDADPAPGYFQTWSIARYLHFTAVSGQAAQGFKVLDLWGKAPFEDGVCRVKMPLGEYRLTTAVRLPNGDVHAAERAFEVTPDYDGTPIQLKLREPDVSEMLQSIKLGAFALADAEGAAVDCGRIAAAGETAAKPVIVAFLEPGMEPTEHLFNEMREQAGRLDAAGVPIVLAVRDAEELADPTLARTLPVLPRTTVAYDDFSELPERLARRMFTNPEKLPLIILAVADDAGNLTGRYAAAGYNVGTVDLVLKLISLID
;
A
#
# COMPACT_ATOMS: atom_id res chain seq x y z
N MET A 1 -7.30 -39.17 13.16
CA MET A 1 -7.76 -38.52 14.41
C MET A 1 -8.23 -37.12 14.01
N ALA A 2 -9.36 -36.66 14.58
CA ALA A 2 -9.79 -35.28 14.38
C ALA A 2 -8.71 -34.31 14.88
N VAL A 3 -8.47 -33.25 14.13
CA VAL A 3 -7.46 -32.23 14.46
C VAL A 3 -8.09 -30.89 14.84
N LEU A 4 -9.41 -30.77 14.67
CA LEU A 4 -10.22 -29.64 15.07
C LEU A 4 -11.17 -30.04 16.20
N SER A 5 -11.43 -29.10 17.11
CA SER A 5 -12.33 -29.32 18.24
C SER A 5 -13.81 -29.23 17.82
N ASP A 6 -14.69 -29.84 18.65
CA ASP A 6 -16.14 -29.66 18.50
C ASP A 6 -16.56 -28.17 18.66
N SER A 7 -15.82 -27.38 19.44
CA SER A 7 -16.06 -25.95 19.62
C SER A 7 -15.82 -25.18 18.32
N PHE A 8 -14.71 -25.44 17.64
CA PHE A 8 -14.46 -24.80 16.35
C PHE A 8 -15.43 -25.31 15.27
N ALA A 9 -15.79 -26.58 15.26
CA ALA A 9 -16.78 -27.11 14.34
C ALA A 9 -18.15 -26.42 14.50
N ALA A 10 -18.59 -26.20 15.75
CA ALA A 10 -19.81 -25.47 16.04
C ALA A 10 -19.74 -24.00 15.59
N HIS A 11 -18.58 -23.32 15.82
CA HIS A 11 -18.33 -21.97 15.34
C HIS A 11 -18.39 -21.88 13.82
N ALA A 12 -17.73 -22.77 13.09
CA ALA A 12 -17.73 -22.81 11.64
C ALA A 12 -19.15 -23.03 11.07
N ASP A 13 -19.92 -23.92 11.69
CA ASP A 13 -21.31 -24.16 11.31
C ASP A 13 -22.18 -22.91 11.56
N GLU A 14 -22.04 -22.24 12.71
CA GLU A 14 -22.75 -21.00 13.03
C GLU A 14 -22.45 -19.90 12.02
N ARG A 15 -21.18 -19.65 11.71
CA ARG A 15 -20.76 -18.61 10.75
C ARG A 15 -21.24 -18.92 9.32
N PHE A 16 -21.16 -20.18 8.92
CA PHE A 16 -21.65 -20.64 7.62
C PHE A 16 -23.18 -20.48 7.51
N ASP A 17 -23.92 -20.88 8.54
CA ASP A 17 -25.37 -20.77 8.58
C ASP A 17 -25.84 -19.30 8.61
N ALA A 18 -25.12 -18.42 9.29
CA ALA A 18 -25.40 -16.98 9.33
C ALA A 18 -25.32 -16.32 7.92
N ARG A 19 -24.53 -16.91 7.02
CA ARG A 19 -24.39 -16.45 5.63
C ARG A 19 -25.27 -17.21 4.62
N ARG A 20 -26.13 -18.11 5.04
CA ARG A 20 -26.94 -18.99 4.16
C ARG A 20 -27.69 -18.20 3.10
N GLU A 21 -28.27 -17.06 3.43
CA GLU A 21 -29.04 -16.24 2.50
C GLU A 21 -28.14 -15.66 1.40
N VAL A 22 -27.03 -15.02 1.77
CA VAL A 22 -26.10 -14.41 0.80
C VAL A 22 -25.40 -15.47 -0.05
N LEU A 23 -25.16 -16.67 0.48
CA LEU A 23 -24.56 -17.80 -0.24
C LEU A 23 -25.55 -18.55 -1.14
N SER A 24 -26.86 -18.23 -1.10
CA SER A 24 -27.88 -18.96 -1.85
C SER A 24 -27.59 -19.12 -3.37
N PRO A 25 -26.99 -18.15 -4.08
CA PRO A 25 -26.68 -18.29 -5.50
C PRO A 25 -25.65 -19.39 -5.82
N ILE A 26 -24.81 -19.76 -4.86
CA ILE A 26 -23.74 -20.76 -5.00
C ILE A 26 -23.93 -21.98 -4.07
N ALA A 27 -25.02 -22.03 -3.30
CA ALA A 27 -25.27 -23.06 -2.29
C ALA A 27 -25.18 -24.48 -2.85
N GLN A 28 -25.77 -24.77 -4.02
CA GLN A 28 -25.73 -26.09 -4.67
C GLN A 28 -24.26 -26.51 -5.00
N ALA A 29 -23.43 -25.59 -5.43
CA ALA A 29 -22.03 -25.87 -5.74
C ALA A 29 -21.24 -26.18 -4.45
N ILE A 30 -21.49 -25.43 -3.38
CA ILE A 30 -20.87 -25.64 -2.06
C ILE A 30 -21.30 -27.01 -1.50
N GLU A 31 -22.59 -27.30 -1.50
CA GLU A 31 -23.12 -28.59 -0.98
C GLU A 31 -22.56 -29.78 -1.76
N THR A 32 -22.52 -29.69 -3.09
CA THR A 32 -21.93 -30.74 -3.94
C THR A 32 -20.46 -30.94 -3.65
N GLY A 33 -19.70 -29.85 -3.52
CA GLY A 33 -18.30 -29.89 -3.17
C GLY A 33 -18.05 -30.49 -1.78
N LEU A 34 -18.78 -30.05 -0.75
CA LEU A 34 -18.69 -30.59 0.61
C LEU A 34 -19.03 -32.07 0.67
N ALA A 35 -20.04 -32.52 -0.09
CA ALA A 35 -20.41 -33.94 -0.15
C ALA A 35 -19.31 -34.82 -0.78
N ALA A 36 -18.43 -34.27 -1.58
CA ALA A 36 -17.30 -34.97 -2.19
C ALA A 36 -16.05 -35.05 -1.29
N ILE A 37 -16.08 -34.44 -0.09
CA ILE A 37 -14.99 -34.44 0.85
C ILE A 37 -15.27 -35.45 1.98
N ASP A 38 -14.44 -36.47 2.13
CA ASP A 38 -14.63 -37.49 3.19
C ASP A 38 -14.15 -37.02 4.57
N ASP A 39 -13.09 -36.20 4.61
CA ASP A 39 -12.47 -35.70 5.85
C ASP A 39 -13.36 -34.61 6.51
N ALA A 40 -13.77 -34.88 7.75
CA ALA A 40 -14.67 -33.99 8.51
C ALA A 40 -13.99 -32.66 8.86
N ASP A 41 -12.71 -32.69 9.25
CA ASP A 41 -11.95 -31.48 9.59
C ASP A 41 -11.80 -30.57 8.35
N VAL A 42 -11.55 -31.16 7.17
CA VAL A 42 -11.47 -30.41 5.91
C VAL A 42 -12.82 -29.76 5.58
N ARG A 43 -13.94 -30.49 5.77
CA ARG A 43 -15.28 -29.88 5.57
C ARG A 43 -15.52 -28.71 6.53
N THR A 44 -15.09 -28.85 7.78
CA THR A 44 -15.24 -27.81 8.81
C THR A 44 -14.46 -26.54 8.41
N LEU A 45 -13.21 -26.66 7.99
CA LEU A 45 -12.43 -25.50 7.51
C LEU A 45 -13.05 -24.87 6.27
N ILE A 46 -13.55 -25.66 5.30
CA ILE A 46 -14.22 -25.10 4.13
C ILE A 46 -15.46 -24.29 4.54
N LYS A 47 -16.26 -24.80 5.48
CA LYS A 47 -17.42 -24.05 6.00
C LYS A 47 -17.00 -22.78 6.71
N SER A 48 -15.91 -22.80 7.52
CA SER A 48 -15.37 -21.60 8.13
C SER A 48 -14.97 -20.59 7.06
N TYR A 49 -14.27 -20.98 5.99
CA TYR A 49 -13.90 -20.06 4.91
C TYR A 49 -15.11 -19.40 4.25
N TYR A 50 -16.17 -20.17 3.92
CA TYR A 50 -17.39 -19.60 3.40
C TYR A 50 -18.13 -18.72 4.41
N GLY A 51 -17.99 -19.00 5.69
CA GLY A 51 -18.62 -18.27 6.79
C GLY A 51 -17.91 -16.98 7.19
N THR A 52 -16.58 -16.89 6.98
CA THR A 52 -15.76 -15.81 7.57
C THR A 52 -14.94 -15.01 6.56
N MET A 53 -14.52 -15.60 5.43
CA MET A 53 -13.74 -14.90 4.40
C MET A 53 -14.52 -13.76 3.74
N PRO A 54 -13.87 -12.74 3.17
CA PRO A 54 -14.53 -11.69 2.40
C PRO A 54 -15.46 -12.26 1.32
N LEU A 55 -16.64 -11.66 1.14
CA LEU A 55 -17.59 -12.13 0.11
C LEU A 55 -16.99 -12.09 -1.29
N THR A 56 -16.07 -11.16 -1.56
CA THR A 56 -15.32 -11.14 -2.82
C THR A 56 -14.59 -12.46 -3.05
N ASP A 57 -13.89 -12.99 -2.05
CA ASP A 57 -13.21 -14.28 -2.17
C ASP A 57 -14.18 -15.43 -2.35
N VAL A 58 -15.26 -15.42 -1.57
CA VAL A 58 -16.27 -16.47 -1.57
C VAL A 58 -16.94 -16.62 -2.94
N PHE A 59 -17.18 -15.50 -3.66
CA PHE A 59 -17.82 -15.52 -4.97
C PHE A 59 -16.86 -15.54 -6.16
N ASP A 60 -15.60 -15.16 -5.94
CA ASP A 60 -14.59 -15.10 -6.99
C ASP A 60 -13.75 -16.40 -7.06
N ALA A 61 -13.48 -17.03 -5.90
CA ALA A 61 -12.71 -18.26 -5.84
C ALA A 61 -13.56 -19.50 -6.20
N LYS A 62 -12.89 -20.48 -6.81
CA LYS A 62 -13.49 -21.81 -7.02
C LYS A 62 -13.48 -22.61 -5.73
N PHE A 63 -14.46 -23.51 -5.54
CA PHE A 63 -14.53 -24.40 -4.39
C PHE A 63 -13.22 -25.20 -4.17
N GLU A 64 -12.57 -25.63 -5.26
CA GLU A 64 -11.35 -26.42 -5.26
C GLU A 64 -10.17 -25.68 -4.58
N LEU A 65 -10.14 -24.34 -4.69
CA LEU A 65 -9.11 -23.53 -4.03
C LEU A 65 -9.26 -23.60 -2.51
N PHE A 66 -10.45 -23.38 -1.99
CA PHE A 66 -10.73 -23.52 -0.54
C PHE A 66 -10.51 -24.95 -0.06
N ALA A 67 -10.90 -25.94 -0.86
CA ALA A 67 -10.65 -27.33 -0.56
C ALA A 67 -9.15 -27.67 -0.55
N SER A 68 -8.33 -27.06 -1.40
CA SER A 68 -6.88 -27.20 -1.40
C SER A 68 -6.27 -26.66 -0.10
N PHE A 69 -6.60 -25.43 0.27
CA PHE A 69 -6.13 -24.83 1.53
C PHE A 69 -6.54 -25.67 2.74
N ALA A 70 -7.80 -26.06 2.84
CA ALA A 70 -8.31 -26.85 3.98
C ALA A 70 -7.61 -28.20 4.12
N ARG A 71 -7.40 -28.93 2.99
CA ARG A 71 -6.67 -30.21 3.02
C ARG A 71 -5.22 -30.04 3.49
N GLN A 72 -4.53 -29.04 2.96
CA GLN A 72 -3.14 -28.75 3.33
C GLN A 72 -3.04 -28.32 4.79
N ALA A 73 -3.93 -27.45 5.30
CA ALA A 73 -3.95 -27.04 6.69
C ALA A 73 -4.18 -28.23 7.64
N CYS A 74 -5.16 -29.09 7.35
CA CYS A 74 -5.40 -30.30 8.14
C CYS A 74 -4.22 -31.28 8.09
N GLU A 75 -3.58 -31.43 6.93
CA GLU A 75 -2.36 -32.23 6.80
C GLU A 75 -1.23 -31.66 7.67
N LEU A 76 -0.96 -30.34 7.58
CA LEU A 76 0.04 -29.68 8.40
C LEU A 76 -0.22 -29.85 9.90
N ARG A 77 -1.47 -29.68 10.33
CA ARG A 77 -1.85 -29.91 11.73
C ARG A 77 -1.54 -31.32 12.22
N ARG A 78 -1.60 -32.30 11.32
CA ARG A 78 -1.30 -33.72 11.64
C ARG A 78 0.18 -34.05 11.59
N THR A 79 0.98 -33.34 10.78
CA THR A 79 2.31 -33.79 10.38
C THR A 79 3.44 -32.80 10.66
N SER A 80 3.14 -31.49 10.70
CA SER A 80 4.17 -30.49 10.94
C SER A 80 4.50 -30.38 12.43
N PRO A 81 5.80 -30.47 12.80
CA PRO A 81 6.22 -30.34 14.19
C PRO A 81 5.96 -28.94 14.76
N TRP A 82 5.73 -27.95 13.92
CA TRP A 82 5.58 -26.54 14.31
C TRP A 82 4.13 -26.12 14.56
N CYS A 83 3.14 -26.93 14.16
CA CYS A 83 1.73 -26.60 14.42
C CYS A 83 0.90 -27.72 15.05
N ALA A 84 1.45 -28.89 15.29
CA ALA A 84 0.71 -30.02 15.85
C ALA A 84 0.13 -29.70 17.23
N ASP A 85 0.89 -29.03 18.09
CA ASP A 85 0.60 -28.82 19.52
C ASP A 85 0.31 -27.33 19.87
N ILE A 86 0.18 -26.41 18.89
CA ILE A 86 -0.15 -25.01 19.17
C ILE A 86 -1.62 -24.85 19.55
N PRO A 87 -2.03 -23.76 20.26
CA PRO A 87 -3.43 -23.42 20.51
C PRO A 87 -4.25 -23.41 19.23
N GLU A 88 -5.51 -23.85 19.32
CA GLU A 88 -6.36 -24.02 18.15
C GLU A 88 -6.74 -22.69 17.49
N ASP A 89 -6.97 -21.66 18.24
CA ASP A 89 -7.20 -20.30 17.77
C ASP A 89 -5.99 -19.77 16.96
N ILE A 90 -4.76 -19.99 17.44
CA ILE A 90 -3.53 -19.66 16.70
C ILE A 90 -3.45 -20.47 15.40
N PHE A 91 -3.77 -21.76 15.43
CA PHE A 91 -3.78 -22.59 14.23
C PHE A 91 -4.80 -22.09 13.21
N VAL A 92 -6.04 -21.87 13.62
CA VAL A 92 -7.12 -21.43 12.74
C VAL A 92 -6.82 -20.07 12.12
N GLN A 93 -6.42 -19.11 12.94
CA GLN A 93 -6.24 -17.72 12.50
C GLN A 93 -4.94 -17.50 11.72
N TYR A 94 -3.86 -18.20 12.05
CA TYR A 94 -2.51 -17.87 11.60
C TYR A 94 -1.76 -18.98 10.87
N VAL A 95 -2.37 -20.18 10.72
CA VAL A 95 -1.90 -21.24 9.83
C VAL A 95 -2.97 -21.56 8.80
N ALA A 96 -4.19 -21.92 9.22
CA ALA A 96 -5.25 -22.39 8.34
C ALA A 96 -5.87 -21.29 7.50
N SER A 97 -5.79 -20.02 7.91
CA SER A 97 -6.34 -18.89 7.13
C SER A 97 -5.59 -18.69 5.80
N PRO A 98 -6.27 -18.81 4.66
CA PRO A 98 -5.62 -18.64 3.35
C PRO A 98 -5.26 -17.20 3.01
N ARG A 99 -5.94 -16.22 3.60
CA ARG A 99 -5.73 -14.79 3.32
C ARG A 99 -4.81 -14.13 4.35
N VAL A 100 -3.99 -13.22 3.88
CA VAL A 100 -3.07 -12.42 4.73
C VAL A 100 -3.50 -10.94 4.73
N ASN A 101 -3.71 -10.35 3.55
CA ASN A 101 -4.09 -8.94 3.37
C ASN A 101 -5.17 -8.81 2.28
N ASN A 102 -4.93 -8.02 1.24
CA ASN A 102 -5.82 -7.80 0.10
C ASN A 102 -5.30 -8.39 -1.23
N GLU A 103 -4.33 -9.29 -1.15
CA GLU A 103 -3.79 -10.03 -2.28
C GLU A 103 -4.84 -10.89 -2.98
N PRO A 104 -4.72 -11.18 -4.30
CA PRO A 104 -5.52 -12.20 -4.93
C PRO A 104 -5.19 -13.58 -4.36
N LEU A 105 -6.19 -14.37 -3.99
CA LEU A 105 -6.00 -15.74 -3.51
C LEU A 105 -5.52 -16.65 -4.64
N THR A 106 -4.37 -17.30 -4.42
CA THR A 106 -3.77 -18.27 -5.35
C THR A 106 -3.30 -19.50 -4.60
N ASP A 107 -3.28 -20.67 -5.24
CA ASP A 107 -2.80 -21.91 -4.61
C ASP A 107 -1.26 -21.96 -4.56
N ALA A 108 -0.68 -21.06 -3.77
CA ALA A 108 0.77 -20.90 -3.61
C ALA A 108 1.41 -21.95 -2.70
N TRP A 109 0.67 -22.52 -1.77
CA TRP A 109 1.20 -23.37 -0.70
C TRP A 109 1.96 -24.60 -1.22
N PRO A 110 1.47 -25.37 -2.21
CA PRO A 110 2.23 -26.51 -2.74
C PRO A 110 3.60 -26.11 -3.28
N THR A 111 3.68 -24.97 -3.95
CA THR A 111 4.92 -24.43 -4.51
C THR A 111 5.92 -24.09 -3.41
N PHE A 112 5.47 -23.38 -2.37
CA PHE A 112 6.34 -22.96 -1.27
C PHE A 112 6.77 -24.12 -0.38
N ARG A 113 5.87 -25.07 -0.10
CA ARG A 113 6.23 -26.32 0.58
C ARG A 113 7.30 -27.11 -0.16
N ALA A 114 7.14 -27.27 -1.48
CA ALA A 114 8.11 -27.99 -2.27
C ALA A 114 9.49 -27.31 -2.29
N ALA A 115 9.52 -25.97 -2.33
CA ALA A 115 10.76 -25.20 -2.32
C ALA A 115 11.50 -25.25 -0.98
N LEU A 116 10.77 -25.35 0.13
CA LEU A 116 11.31 -25.24 1.49
C LEU A 116 11.50 -26.59 2.19
N ALA A 117 10.91 -27.68 1.70
CA ALA A 117 10.83 -28.97 2.40
C ALA A 117 12.19 -29.53 2.85
N ASP A 118 13.21 -29.50 1.97
CA ASP A 118 14.55 -29.99 2.31
C ASP A 118 15.31 -29.02 3.22
N ARG A 119 15.08 -27.73 3.02
CA ARG A 119 15.75 -26.64 3.72
C ARG A 119 15.32 -26.54 5.20
N LEU A 120 14.06 -26.77 5.49
CA LEU A 120 13.51 -26.68 6.85
C LEU A 120 13.60 -28.00 7.62
N ARG A 121 14.09 -29.08 7.01
CA ARG A 121 14.10 -30.41 7.63
C ARG A 121 14.97 -30.46 8.88
N GLY A 122 14.35 -30.79 10.02
CA GLY A 122 15.01 -30.96 11.31
C GLY A 122 15.31 -29.67 12.08
N LEU A 123 14.84 -28.52 11.57
CA LEU A 123 14.93 -27.27 12.30
C LEU A 123 13.80 -27.17 13.34
N ASP A 124 14.06 -26.51 14.45
CA ASP A 124 13.02 -26.02 15.36
C ASP A 124 12.26 -24.83 14.71
N ALA A 125 11.19 -24.36 15.35
CA ALA A 125 10.35 -23.31 14.81
C ALA A 125 11.12 -22.00 14.60
N TYR A 126 11.94 -21.60 15.56
CA TYR A 126 12.72 -20.36 15.51
C TYR A 126 13.67 -20.32 14.29
N HIS A 127 14.48 -21.37 14.13
CA HIS A 127 15.41 -21.46 13.00
C HIS A 127 14.69 -21.69 11.67
N ALA A 128 13.53 -22.36 11.67
CA ALA A 128 12.72 -22.51 10.46
C ALA A 128 12.14 -21.17 9.98
N ILE A 129 11.77 -20.27 10.90
CA ILE A 129 11.33 -18.90 10.56
C ILE A 129 12.48 -18.11 9.91
N VAL A 130 13.65 -18.09 10.56
CA VAL A 130 14.85 -17.39 10.04
C VAL A 130 15.20 -17.92 8.66
N GLU A 131 15.22 -19.24 8.50
CA GLU A 131 15.60 -19.89 7.23
C GLU A 131 14.58 -19.67 6.11
N THR A 132 13.28 -19.60 6.45
CA THR A 132 12.23 -19.24 5.48
C THR A 132 12.42 -17.80 4.99
N ASN A 133 12.78 -16.86 5.88
CA ASN A 133 13.01 -15.48 5.51
C ASN A 133 14.26 -15.31 4.62
N TYR A 134 15.34 -16.06 4.86
CA TYR A 134 16.47 -16.10 3.94
C TYR A 134 16.06 -16.62 2.55
N TRP A 135 15.22 -17.65 2.47
CA TRP A 135 14.69 -18.10 1.17
C TRP A 135 13.83 -17.01 0.49
N CYS A 136 13.06 -16.26 1.25
CA CYS A 136 12.30 -15.13 0.71
C CYS A 136 13.25 -14.06 0.15
N CYS A 137 14.33 -13.71 0.85
CA CYS A 137 15.35 -12.79 0.37
C CYS A 137 16.07 -13.29 -0.90
N GLU A 138 16.31 -14.59 -1.02
CA GLU A 138 16.88 -15.21 -2.24
C GLU A 138 15.93 -15.15 -3.44
N THR A 139 14.65 -14.87 -3.22
CA THR A 139 13.61 -14.94 -4.26
C THR A 139 12.85 -13.64 -4.49
N ALA A 140 12.87 -12.71 -3.55
CA ALA A 140 12.22 -11.41 -3.67
C ALA A 140 12.97 -10.31 -2.91
N THR A 141 12.77 -9.05 -3.32
CA THR A 141 13.29 -7.84 -2.66
C THR A 141 12.30 -6.70 -2.78
N TYR A 142 12.48 -5.69 -1.95
CA TYR A 142 11.66 -4.49 -1.99
C TYR A 142 11.79 -3.74 -3.33
N GLN A 143 10.66 -3.38 -3.91
CA GLN A 143 10.57 -2.39 -4.99
C GLN A 143 9.25 -1.62 -4.89
N SER A 144 9.34 -0.30 -4.97
CA SER A 144 8.16 0.55 -5.12
C SER A 144 7.44 0.27 -6.44
N SER A 145 6.11 0.24 -6.40
CA SER A 145 5.28 -0.06 -7.56
C SER A 145 3.87 0.52 -7.40
N ASP A 146 2.95 0.23 -8.34
CA ASP A 146 1.57 0.71 -8.26
C ASP A 146 0.78 0.15 -7.04
N GLY A 147 -0.39 0.74 -6.78
CA GLY A 147 -1.23 0.42 -5.61
C GLY A 147 -1.86 -0.99 -5.60
N ARG A 148 -1.80 -1.76 -6.71
CA ARG A 148 -2.33 -3.13 -6.76
C ARG A 148 -1.40 -4.09 -6.01
N THR A 149 -1.94 -4.92 -5.14
CA THR A 149 -1.19 -5.96 -4.44
C THR A 149 -1.11 -7.22 -5.30
N LEU A 150 0.11 -7.70 -5.57
CA LEU A 150 0.35 -9.00 -6.20
C LEU A 150 0.08 -10.14 -5.24
N GLY A 151 -0.41 -11.26 -5.76
CA GLY A 151 -0.41 -12.52 -5.02
C GLY A 151 1.00 -13.10 -4.87
N PRO A 152 1.21 -13.99 -3.88
CA PRO A 152 2.53 -14.56 -3.59
C PRO A 152 3.22 -15.24 -4.78
N LEU A 153 2.48 -15.87 -5.69
CA LEU A 153 3.06 -16.45 -6.92
C LEU A 153 3.54 -15.38 -7.90
N GLY A 154 2.87 -14.22 -7.95
CA GLY A 154 3.30 -13.08 -8.76
C GLY A 154 4.60 -12.47 -8.25
N VAL A 155 4.74 -12.31 -6.92
CA VAL A 155 6.00 -11.89 -6.28
C VAL A 155 7.12 -12.90 -6.57
N LEU A 156 6.85 -14.20 -6.43
CA LEU A 156 7.82 -15.23 -6.81
C LEU A 156 8.22 -15.16 -8.28
N ALA A 157 7.30 -14.84 -9.18
CA ALA A 157 7.57 -14.78 -10.62
C ALA A 157 8.48 -13.61 -10.98
N SER A 158 8.27 -12.42 -10.41
CA SER A 158 9.01 -11.19 -10.70
C SER A 158 10.29 -11.01 -9.85
N GLY A 159 10.28 -11.49 -8.61
CA GLY A 159 11.38 -11.33 -7.67
C GLY A 159 11.39 -9.98 -6.94
N ASP A 160 10.26 -9.27 -6.97
CA ASP A 160 10.11 -7.98 -6.29
C ASP A 160 8.71 -7.76 -5.73
N GLY A 161 8.58 -6.87 -4.73
CA GLY A 161 7.33 -6.45 -4.15
C GLY A 161 7.49 -5.24 -3.23
N ARG A 162 6.37 -4.58 -2.89
CA ARG A 162 6.33 -3.57 -1.81
C ARG A 162 6.29 -4.27 -0.46
N CYS A 163 6.53 -3.57 0.64
CA CYS A 163 6.49 -4.12 2.00
C CYS A 163 5.21 -4.95 2.30
N GLY A 164 4.04 -4.49 1.83
CA GLY A 164 2.78 -5.24 1.95
C GLY A 164 2.74 -6.53 1.13
N GLU A 165 3.44 -6.58 -0.01
CA GLU A 165 3.56 -7.76 -0.88
C GLU A 165 4.60 -8.74 -0.33
N GLU A 166 5.76 -8.26 0.13
CA GLU A 166 6.81 -9.06 0.75
C GLU A 166 6.36 -9.71 2.05
N SER A 167 5.66 -8.95 2.92
CA SER A 167 5.10 -9.49 4.15
C SER A 167 4.01 -10.54 3.88
N THR A 168 3.15 -10.33 2.88
CA THR A 168 2.19 -11.35 2.42
C THR A 168 2.90 -12.60 1.89
N TYR A 169 3.98 -12.41 1.16
CA TYR A 169 4.82 -13.48 0.60
C TYR A 169 5.45 -14.34 1.71
N LEU A 170 6.11 -13.72 2.69
CA LEU A 170 6.73 -14.41 3.81
C LEU A 170 5.68 -15.11 4.70
N VAL A 171 4.57 -14.44 5.04
CA VAL A 171 3.49 -15.07 5.81
C VAL A 171 2.94 -16.30 5.10
N THR A 172 2.74 -16.21 3.78
CA THR A 172 2.28 -17.35 2.99
C THR A 172 3.29 -18.51 2.99
N ALA A 173 4.59 -18.20 2.87
CA ALA A 173 5.65 -19.21 2.93
C ALA A 173 5.71 -19.92 4.30
N LEU A 174 5.57 -19.17 5.39
CA LEU A 174 5.52 -19.71 6.75
C LEU A 174 4.28 -20.59 6.96
N ARG A 175 3.08 -20.07 6.66
CA ARG A 175 1.80 -20.80 6.80
C ARG A 175 1.78 -22.07 5.97
N ALA A 176 2.30 -22.02 4.73
CA ALA A 176 2.40 -23.18 3.85
C ALA A 176 3.24 -24.33 4.43
N ASN A 177 4.13 -24.05 5.37
CA ASN A 177 4.95 -25.04 6.08
C ASN A 177 4.44 -25.36 7.49
N GLY A 178 3.34 -24.76 7.93
CA GLY A 178 2.71 -25.00 9.24
C GLY A 178 3.29 -24.13 10.35
N ILE A 179 3.94 -23.02 10.03
CA ILE A 179 4.43 -22.04 11.01
C ILE A 179 3.40 -20.90 11.10
N PRO A 180 2.81 -20.63 12.28
CA PRO A 180 1.87 -19.54 12.43
C PRO A 180 2.54 -18.21 12.16
N ALA A 181 1.92 -17.40 11.31
CA ALA A 181 2.45 -16.09 10.96
C ALA A 181 1.34 -15.10 10.64
N ARG A 182 1.61 -13.81 10.89
CA ARG A 182 0.69 -12.71 10.62
C ARG A 182 1.44 -11.49 10.08
N GLN A 183 0.76 -10.74 9.21
CA GLN A 183 1.25 -9.43 8.77
C GLN A 183 0.86 -8.40 9.82
N LEU A 184 1.80 -7.54 10.17
CA LEU A 184 1.54 -6.34 10.95
C LEU A 184 1.58 -5.12 10.02
N TYR A 185 0.84 -4.10 10.39
CA TYR A 185 0.71 -2.90 9.60
C TYR A 185 0.59 -1.67 10.49
N THR A 186 1.45 -0.67 10.24
CA THR A 186 1.24 0.70 10.70
C THR A 186 0.66 1.50 9.54
N PRO A 187 -0.60 1.99 9.65
CA PRO A 187 -1.27 2.63 8.52
C PRO A 187 -0.58 3.91 8.07
N TRP A 188 -0.03 4.66 9.01
CA TRP A 188 0.72 5.88 8.79
C TRP A 188 1.70 6.12 9.93
N TRP A 189 2.92 6.50 9.60
CA TRP A 189 3.87 6.97 10.59
C TRP A 189 3.55 8.41 11.01
N ALA A 190 3.72 8.72 12.30
CA ALA A 190 3.59 10.10 12.78
C ALA A 190 4.87 10.94 12.54
N HIS A 191 6.02 10.28 12.49
CA HIS A 191 7.33 10.95 12.43
C HIS A 191 7.90 11.07 11.01
N CYS A 192 7.36 10.40 10.03
CA CYS A 192 7.74 10.51 8.61
C CYS A 192 6.54 10.21 7.69
N ASP A 193 6.63 10.61 6.42
CA ASP A 193 5.54 10.48 5.47
C ASP A 193 5.60 9.13 4.76
N ASP A 194 5.01 8.10 5.33
CA ASP A 194 4.77 6.78 4.76
C ASP A 194 3.99 5.87 5.73
N ASN A 195 3.88 4.60 5.37
CA ASN A 195 3.36 3.47 6.14
C ASN A 195 4.35 2.29 6.08
N HIS A 196 4.13 1.24 6.87
CA HIS A 196 4.95 0.03 6.77
C HIS A 196 4.18 -1.23 7.15
N ALA A 197 4.61 -2.37 6.57
CA ALA A 197 4.11 -3.69 6.90
C ALA A 197 5.29 -4.66 7.12
N TRP A 198 5.22 -5.43 8.19
CA TRP A 198 6.22 -6.45 8.53
C TRP A 198 5.53 -7.73 9.00
N VAL A 199 6.27 -8.69 9.54
CA VAL A 199 5.75 -10.01 9.91
C VAL A 199 6.01 -10.31 11.37
N GLU A 200 5.06 -10.98 12.00
CA GLU A 200 5.30 -11.79 13.20
C GLU A 200 5.07 -13.26 12.90
N ALA A 201 5.91 -14.10 13.47
CA ALA A 201 5.80 -15.55 13.42
C ALA A 201 5.89 -16.16 14.83
N TYR A 202 5.17 -17.26 15.05
CA TYR A 202 5.03 -17.87 16.37
C TYR A 202 5.99 -19.04 16.55
N ALA A 203 6.85 -18.92 17.56
CA ALA A 203 7.78 -19.97 17.97
C ALA A 203 7.88 -20.00 19.49
N ASP A 204 8.13 -21.18 20.05
CA ASP A 204 8.43 -21.38 21.48
C ASP A 204 7.43 -20.74 22.46
N GLY A 205 6.16 -20.63 22.05
CA GLY A 205 5.09 -20.08 22.86
C GLY A 205 4.93 -18.56 22.79
N SER A 206 5.67 -17.87 21.90
CA SER A 206 5.63 -16.40 21.73
C SER A 206 5.65 -15.95 20.28
N TRP A 207 5.22 -14.71 20.05
CA TRP A 207 5.34 -14.02 18.76
C TRP A 207 6.68 -13.34 18.66
N HIS A 208 7.32 -13.46 17.49
CA HIS A 208 8.60 -12.85 17.15
C HIS A 208 8.44 -12.04 15.86
N TYR A 209 8.93 -10.80 15.85
CA TYR A 209 8.86 -9.97 14.65
C TYR A 209 10.11 -10.10 13.78
N LEU A 210 9.93 -9.84 12.48
CA LEU A 210 11.01 -9.84 11.49
C LEU A 210 10.60 -9.00 10.26
N GLY A 211 11.60 -8.43 9.59
CA GLY A 211 11.42 -7.80 8.28
C GLY A 211 11.20 -8.86 7.19
N ALA A 212 10.22 -8.65 6.33
CA ALA A 212 9.93 -9.60 5.25
C ALA A 212 10.95 -9.47 4.12
N CYS A 213 11.51 -10.58 3.68
CA CYS A 213 12.59 -10.62 2.70
C CYS A 213 13.90 -9.92 3.14
N GLU A 214 13.96 -9.48 4.38
CA GLU A 214 15.11 -8.79 4.99
C GLU A 214 15.59 -9.56 6.24
N PRO A 215 16.17 -10.76 6.06
CA PRO A 215 16.50 -11.65 7.16
C PRO A 215 17.64 -11.10 8.03
N GLU A 216 17.47 -11.25 9.33
CA GLU A 216 18.53 -11.12 10.32
C GLU A 216 18.94 -12.50 10.85
N GLU A 217 20.10 -12.61 11.53
CA GLU A 217 20.58 -13.86 12.13
C GLU A 217 19.74 -14.29 13.35
N GLU A 218 19.00 -13.35 13.92
CA GLU A 218 18.09 -13.57 15.05
C GLU A 218 16.77 -12.86 14.80
N LEU A 219 15.68 -13.38 15.35
CA LEU A 219 14.35 -12.75 15.34
C LEU A 219 14.33 -11.54 16.29
N ASP A 220 13.22 -10.81 16.27
CA ASP A 220 12.98 -9.56 17.04
C ASP A 220 13.97 -8.46 16.67
N ARG A 221 14.30 -8.42 15.37
CA ARG A 221 15.20 -7.44 14.76
C ARG A 221 14.65 -7.02 13.40
N GLY A 222 14.92 -5.78 13.05
CA GLY A 222 14.66 -5.20 11.74
C GLY A 222 15.08 -3.75 11.71
N TRP A 223 15.28 -3.19 10.54
CA TRP A 223 15.60 -1.77 10.38
C TRP A 223 14.52 -0.87 11.01
N PHE A 224 13.25 -1.33 10.98
CA PHE A 224 12.10 -0.60 11.51
C PHE A 224 11.95 -0.68 13.04
N THR A 225 12.81 -1.40 13.76
CA THR A 225 12.71 -1.58 15.23
C THR A 225 12.61 -0.24 15.98
N ALA A 226 13.43 0.76 15.60
CA ALA A 226 13.35 2.09 16.21
C ALA A 226 12.10 2.86 15.74
N ALA A 227 11.73 2.75 14.45
CA ALA A 227 10.56 3.41 13.90
C ALA A 227 9.25 2.86 14.51
N SER A 228 9.16 1.55 14.74
CA SER A 228 7.99 0.93 15.37
C SER A 228 7.80 1.38 16.82
N GLY A 229 8.88 1.75 17.53
CA GLY A 229 8.83 2.39 18.85
C GLY A 229 8.19 3.79 18.87
N ARG A 230 7.93 4.38 17.71
CA ARG A 230 7.24 5.66 17.49
C ARG A 230 5.89 5.51 16.79
N ALA A 231 5.35 4.29 16.72
CA ALA A 231 4.07 4.05 16.07
C ALA A 231 2.91 4.57 16.90
N MET A 232 1.95 5.24 16.26
CA MET A 232 0.68 5.60 16.89
C MET A 232 -0.30 4.43 16.89
N LEU A 233 -0.24 3.56 15.87
CA LEU A 233 -1.01 2.34 15.77
C LEU A 233 -0.27 1.26 15.00
N VAL A 234 -0.16 0.07 15.59
CA VAL A 234 0.25 -1.17 14.92
C VAL A 234 -0.87 -2.17 15.04
N HIS A 235 -1.30 -2.76 13.94
CA HIS A 235 -2.39 -3.71 13.96
C HIS A 235 -2.18 -4.88 13.01
N THR A 236 -2.89 -6.00 13.26
CA THR A 236 -3.05 -7.11 12.33
C THR A 236 -4.52 -7.35 12.02
N ARG A 237 -4.81 -8.18 11.00
CA ARG A 237 -6.16 -8.56 10.59
C ARG A 237 -6.36 -10.06 10.73
N LEU A 238 -7.54 -10.43 11.24
CA LEU A 238 -8.02 -11.81 11.27
C LEU A 238 -9.18 -11.94 10.30
N PHE A 239 -9.29 -13.10 9.67
CA PHE A 239 -10.38 -13.46 8.76
C PHE A 239 -11.31 -14.52 9.35
N ASP A 240 -11.07 -14.92 10.58
CA ASP A 240 -11.96 -15.72 11.41
C ASP A 240 -11.95 -15.13 12.82
N ASP A 241 -13.09 -15.11 13.50
CA ASP A 241 -13.22 -14.55 14.84
C ASP A 241 -13.27 -15.62 15.94
N PHE A 242 -12.88 -16.86 15.63
CA PHE A 242 -12.79 -17.93 16.61
C PHE A 242 -11.79 -17.56 17.73
N GLY A 243 -12.24 -17.62 18.96
CA GLY A 243 -11.43 -17.25 20.14
C GLY A 243 -11.41 -15.74 20.43
N CYS A 244 -12.03 -14.87 19.61
CA CYS A 244 -12.13 -13.44 19.87
C CYS A 244 -13.24 -13.14 20.90
N ASP A 245 -12.88 -12.42 21.95
CA ASP A 245 -13.83 -11.97 22.99
C ASP A 245 -13.88 -10.43 23.00
N PHE A 246 -14.77 -9.85 22.17
CA PHE A 246 -14.91 -8.39 22.01
C PHE A 246 -15.36 -7.65 23.29
N GLU A 247 -15.89 -8.36 24.29
CA GLU A 247 -16.30 -7.73 25.55
C GLU A 247 -15.12 -7.58 26.51
N ARG A 248 -14.13 -8.45 26.41
CA ARG A 248 -13.03 -8.56 27.38
C ARG A 248 -11.67 -8.16 26.83
N ASP A 249 -11.47 -8.32 25.51
CA ASP A 249 -10.19 -8.02 24.89
C ASP A 249 -10.18 -6.60 24.31
N ALA A 250 -9.57 -5.69 25.03
CA ALA A 250 -9.42 -4.29 24.63
C ALA A 250 -8.53 -4.11 23.38
N HIS A 251 -7.82 -5.13 22.94
CA HIS A 251 -7.02 -5.10 21.72
C HIS A 251 -7.84 -5.37 20.46
N LEU A 252 -9.06 -5.91 20.60
CA LEU A 252 -9.97 -6.10 19.47
C LEU A 252 -10.66 -4.75 19.14
N LEU A 253 -10.12 -4.00 18.18
CA LEU A 253 -10.59 -2.63 17.91
C LEU A 253 -11.94 -2.59 17.21
N ALA A 254 -12.10 -3.37 16.14
CA ALA A 254 -13.28 -3.30 15.30
C ALA A 254 -13.42 -4.52 14.40
N ARG A 255 -14.66 -4.72 13.92
CA ARG A 255 -14.91 -5.49 12.70
C ARG A 255 -14.99 -4.52 11.52
N GLU A 256 -14.15 -4.74 10.53
CA GLU A 256 -14.22 -4.06 9.24
C GLU A 256 -14.69 -5.06 8.16
N GLY A 257 -15.99 -5.08 7.89
CA GLY A 257 -16.57 -6.12 7.07
C GLY A 257 -16.46 -7.50 7.75
N SER A 258 -15.86 -8.46 7.06
CA SER A 258 -15.57 -9.81 7.58
C SER A 258 -14.27 -9.91 8.39
N GLN A 259 -13.54 -8.82 8.57
CA GLN A 259 -12.27 -8.81 9.27
C GLN A 259 -12.39 -8.36 10.71
N VAL A 260 -11.49 -8.86 11.55
CA VAL A 260 -11.25 -8.35 12.91
C VAL A 260 -9.91 -7.63 12.92
N ILE A 261 -9.90 -6.41 13.42
CA ILE A 261 -8.68 -5.61 13.60
C ILE A 261 -8.18 -5.80 15.02
N VAL A 262 -6.95 -6.30 15.15
CA VAL A 262 -6.29 -6.52 16.45
C VAL A 262 -5.18 -5.50 16.62
N ASN A 263 -5.27 -4.70 17.66
CA ASN A 263 -4.27 -3.69 18.05
C ASN A 263 -3.08 -4.34 18.76
N LEU A 264 -1.90 -4.13 18.26
CA LEU A 264 -0.64 -4.67 18.79
C LEU A 264 0.36 -3.56 19.15
N THR A 265 -0.10 -2.32 19.24
CA THR A 265 0.77 -1.16 19.46
C THR A 265 1.61 -1.27 20.73
N GLU A 266 1.03 -1.78 21.84
CA GLU A 266 1.75 -1.98 23.11
C GLU A 266 2.96 -2.92 23.02
N SER A 267 3.01 -3.79 22.01
CA SER A 267 4.17 -4.66 21.79
C SER A 267 5.36 -3.93 21.17
N TYR A 268 5.16 -2.70 20.67
CA TYR A 268 6.17 -1.97 19.91
C TYR A 268 6.49 -0.59 20.49
N ALA A 269 5.48 0.17 20.92
CA ALA A 269 5.61 1.56 21.31
C ALA A 269 5.02 1.82 22.70
N PRO A 270 5.52 2.84 23.42
CA PRO A 270 4.81 3.37 24.58
C PRO A 270 3.40 3.80 24.20
N CYS A 271 2.43 3.43 25.03
CA CYS A 271 1.01 3.61 24.74
C CYS A 271 0.24 4.15 25.92
N VAL A 272 -0.86 4.82 25.61
CA VAL A 272 -1.88 5.24 26.56
C VAL A 272 -3.24 4.68 26.18
N LEU A 273 -4.12 4.50 27.15
CA LEU A 273 -5.53 4.22 26.90
C LEU A 273 -6.27 5.56 26.73
N LEU A 274 -6.68 5.87 25.50
CA LEU A 274 -7.52 7.02 25.20
C LEU A 274 -9.00 6.63 25.30
N SER A 275 -9.76 7.35 26.12
CA SER A 275 -11.21 7.22 26.29
C SER A 275 -11.90 8.44 25.69
N VAL A 276 -12.77 8.24 24.69
CA VAL A 276 -13.53 9.31 24.04
C VAL A 276 -15.01 9.12 24.38
N ARG A 277 -15.61 10.13 25.00
CA ARG A 277 -17.04 10.19 25.28
C ARG A 277 -17.75 11.11 24.30
N VAL A 278 -18.72 10.57 23.60
CA VAL A 278 -19.51 11.32 22.62
C VAL A 278 -20.87 11.66 23.21
N LEU A 279 -21.19 12.95 23.19
CA LEU A 279 -22.45 13.50 23.69
C LEU A 279 -23.22 14.22 22.56
N ASP A 280 -24.53 14.27 22.66
CA ASP A 280 -25.36 15.17 21.86
C ASP A 280 -25.35 16.60 22.40
N ALA A 281 -26.01 17.52 21.70
CA ALA A 281 -26.13 18.93 22.13
C ALA A 281 -26.88 19.12 23.46
N ALA A 282 -27.61 18.11 23.93
CA ALA A 282 -28.29 18.15 25.23
C ALA A 282 -27.42 17.52 26.35
N GLY A 283 -26.25 17.00 26.04
CA GLY A 283 -25.36 16.34 26.99
C GLY A 283 -25.69 14.87 27.25
N ALA A 284 -26.55 14.26 26.43
CA ALA A 284 -26.83 12.83 26.51
C ALA A 284 -25.77 12.00 25.73
N PRO A 285 -25.42 10.78 26.21
CA PRO A 285 -24.49 9.94 25.50
C PRO A 285 -25.05 9.46 24.16
N VAL A 286 -24.21 9.41 23.12
CA VAL A 286 -24.57 8.97 21.76
C VAL A 286 -23.99 7.59 21.49
N GLU A 287 -24.86 6.60 21.35
CA GLU A 287 -24.50 5.25 20.90
C GLU A 287 -24.35 5.23 19.38
N GLY A 288 -23.38 4.45 18.88
CA GLY A 288 -23.18 4.21 17.44
C GLY A 288 -22.51 5.37 16.70
N ALA A 289 -22.06 6.43 17.37
CA ALA A 289 -21.29 7.48 16.74
C ALA A 289 -19.96 6.91 16.17
N SER A 290 -19.61 7.32 14.97
CA SER A 290 -18.29 6.99 14.39
C SER A 290 -17.24 7.88 15.03
N VAL A 291 -16.25 7.28 15.69
CA VAL A 291 -15.09 7.97 16.27
C VAL A 291 -13.85 7.58 15.51
N ARG A 292 -13.18 8.55 14.87
CA ARG A 292 -11.99 8.35 14.07
C ARG A 292 -10.80 9.05 14.72
N LEU A 293 -9.68 8.33 14.78
CA LEU A 293 -8.39 8.91 15.12
C LEU A 293 -7.63 9.16 13.82
N ARG A 294 -7.08 10.35 13.69
CA ARG A 294 -6.37 10.82 12.50
C ARG A 294 -5.02 11.39 12.88
N LEU A 295 -4.01 11.17 12.05
CA LEU A 295 -2.70 11.81 12.18
C LEU A 295 -2.32 12.55 10.90
N VAL A 296 -1.36 13.46 11.00
CA VAL A 296 -0.81 14.18 9.85
C VAL A 296 0.27 13.33 9.18
N ASN A 297 0.06 13.04 7.93
CA ASN A 297 1.02 12.40 7.05
C ASN A 297 0.80 12.97 5.65
N GLU A 298 1.82 13.13 4.84
CA GLU A 298 1.68 13.73 3.51
C GLU A 298 0.89 15.06 3.51
N ALA A 299 1.16 15.93 4.47
CA ALA A 299 0.46 17.21 4.67
C ALA A 299 -1.09 17.09 4.71
N ALA A 300 -1.62 15.94 5.11
CA ALA A 300 -3.04 15.65 5.21
C ALA A 300 -3.39 14.88 6.49
N TRP A 301 -4.64 14.96 6.91
CA TRP A 301 -5.14 14.14 8.01
C TRP A 301 -5.63 12.78 7.51
N HIS A 302 -4.95 11.71 7.90
CA HIS A 302 -5.29 10.34 7.55
C HIS A 302 -5.85 9.56 8.73
N ASP A 303 -6.88 8.76 8.47
CA ASP A 303 -7.48 7.91 9.49
C ASP A 303 -6.53 6.76 9.85
N ILE A 304 -6.22 6.57 11.15
CA ILE A 304 -5.46 5.42 11.65
C ILE A 304 -6.38 4.41 12.33
N ALA A 305 -7.46 4.85 12.98
CA ALA A 305 -8.42 3.97 13.63
C ALA A 305 -9.86 4.43 13.41
N HIS A 306 -10.76 3.45 13.34
CA HIS A 306 -12.22 3.65 13.28
C HIS A 306 -12.85 2.90 14.44
N LEU A 307 -13.50 3.64 15.32
CA LEU A 307 -14.21 3.11 16.47
C LEU A 307 -15.69 3.46 16.38
N THR A 308 -16.49 2.80 17.21
CA THR A 308 -17.91 3.09 17.36
C THR A 308 -18.19 3.26 18.85
N SER A 309 -18.92 4.30 19.23
CA SER A 309 -19.30 4.52 20.62
C SER A 309 -20.34 3.52 21.10
N ASP A 310 -20.20 3.08 22.36
CA ASP A 310 -21.12 2.17 23.03
C ASP A 310 -22.39 2.88 23.55
N GLU A 311 -23.25 2.14 24.26
CA GLU A 311 -24.49 2.67 24.88
C GLU A 311 -24.23 3.82 25.88
N ALA A 312 -23.03 3.91 26.45
CA ALA A 312 -22.61 5.00 27.34
C ALA A 312 -21.94 6.16 26.57
N GLY A 313 -21.94 6.11 25.23
CA GLY A 313 -21.27 7.08 24.37
C GLY A 313 -19.75 6.93 24.36
N MET A 314 -19.19 5.82 24.85
CA MET A 314 -17.76 5.64 25.02
C MET A 314 -17.13 4.89 23.84
N ALA A 315 -16.00 5.41 23.35
CA ALA A 315 -15.07 4.69 22.48
C ALA A 315 -13.69 4.68 23.13
N ARG A 316 -13.01 3.54 23.12
CA ARG A 316 -11.70 3.38 23.78
C ARG A 316 -10.70 2.73 22.84
N ILE A 317 -9.44 3.16 22.94
CA ILE A 317 -8.34 2.61 22.15
C ILE A 317 -7.03 2.79 22.90
N VAL A 318 -6.19 1.75 22.84
CA VAL A 318 -4.78 1.86 23.19
C VAL A 318 -4.05 2.46 21.97
N VAL A 319 -3.34 3.58 22.17
CA VAL A 319 -2.69 4.33 21.08
C VAL A 319 -1.35 4.86 21.54
N GLY A 320 -0.39 5.06 20.62
CA GLY A 320 0.91 5.64 20.90
C GLY A 320 0.82 7.09 21.43
N GLU A 321 1.93 7.57 22.01
CA GLU A 321 2.03 8.91 22.59
C GLU A 321 2.41 9.94 21.51
N GLY A 322 1.49 10.79 21.10
CA GLY A 322 1.70 11.84 20.08
C GLY A 322 0.42 12.58 19.71
N THR A 323 0.51 13.50 18.78
CA THR A 323 -0.62 14.34 18.39
C THR A 323 -1.55 13.61 17.42
N VAL A 324 -2.85 13.59 17.76
CA VAL A 324 -3.93 13.08 16.90
C VAL A 324 -5.10 14.06 16.82
N ARG A 325 -5.82 14.02 15.70
CA ARG A 325 -7.16 14.59 15.60
C ARG A 325 -8.19 13.51 15.88
N VAL A 326 -9.05 13.76 16.87
CA VAL A 326 -10.19 12.91 17.16
C VAL A 326 -11.43 13.52 16.54
N VAL A 327 -12.14 12.74 15.72
CA VAL A 327 -13.37 13.17 15.03
C VAL A 327 -14.51 12.24 15.41
N ALA A 328 -15.51 12.75 16.10
CA ALA A 328 -16.76 12.05 16.37
C ALA A 328 -17.86 12.57 15.43
N THR A 329 -18.64 11.66 14.82
CA THR A 329 -19.66 12.05 13.84
C THR A 329 -20.83 11.08 13.80
N THR A 330 -22.01 11.64 13.50
CA THR A 330 -23.24 10.95 13.12
C THR A 330 -23.76 11.53 11.80
N GLY A 331 -24.95 11.10 11.35
CA GLY A 331 -25.62 11.73 10.20
C GLY A 331 -25.99 13.20 10.42
N ASP A 332 -26.20 13.60 11.69
CA ASP A 332 -26.78 14.89 12.05
C ASP A 332 -25.80 15.84 12.75
N GLY A 333 -24.59 15.37 13.12
CA GLY A 333 -23.65 16.20 13.84
C GLY A 333 -22.21 15.69 13.80
N MET A 334 -21.28 16.59 14.04
CA MET A 334 -19.84 16.32 14.10
C MET A 334 -19.19 17.12 15.23
N ALA A 335 -18.16 16.56 15.84
CA ALA A 335 -17.24 17.26 16.71
C ALA A 335 -15.84 16.78 16.44
N GLU A 336 -14.86 17.68 16.49
CA GLU A 336 -13.45 17.30 16.32
C GLU A 336 -12.55 18.16 17.20
N THR A 337 -11.41 17.59 17.59
CA THR A 337 -10.36 18.33 18.31
C THR A 337 -9.00 17.69 18.02
N ILE A 338 -7.94 18.46 18.17
CA ILE A 338 -6.54 18.00 18.14
C ILE A 338 -6.08 17.88 19.59
N ILE A 339 -5.52 16.72 19.93
CA ILE A 339 -4.97 16.45 21.27
C ILE A 339 -3.58 15.83 21.13
N ASP A 340 -2.78 15.98 22.17
CA ASP A 340 -1.62 15.12 22.39
C ASP A 340 -2.02 13.99 23.33
N THR A 341 -1.86 12.76 22.91
CA THR A 341 -2.28 11.58 23.68
C THR A 341 -1.41 11.35 24.91
N ALA A 342 -0.18 11.88 24.95
CA ALA A 342 0.67 11.85 26.14
C ALA A 342 0.07 12.65 27.31
N ASP A 343 -0.71 13.71 27.00
CA ASP A 343 -1.27 14.63 27.99
C ASP A 343 -2.78 14.43 28.19
N CYS A 344 -3.52 13.90 27.20
CA CYS A 344 -4.96 13.78 27.21
C CYS A 344 -5.40 12.31 27.07
N HIS A 345 -5.90 11.72 28.15
CA HIS A 345 -6.34 10.33 28.19
C HIS A 345 -7.87 10.18 28.18
N ASP A 346 -8.59 11.19 28.64
CA ASP A 346 -10.04 11.25 28.67
C ASP A 346 -10.53 12.48 27.91
N LEU A 347 -11.30 12.26 26.87
CA LEU A 347 -11.82 13.30 26.00
C LEU A 347 -13.35 13.26 25.93
N GLU A 348 -14.01 14.41 26.06
CA GLU A 348 -15.43 14.55 25.84
C GLU A 348 -15.69 15.40 24.59
N LEU A 349 -16.50 14.88 23.67
CA LEU A 349 -16.88 15.55 22.43
C LEU A 349 -18.41 15.70 22.38
N THR A 350 -18.87 16.92 22.30
CA THR A 350 -20.31 17.22 22.12
C THR A 350 -20.59 17.48 20.64
N LEU A 351 -21.42 16.63 20.02
CA LEU A 351 -21.81 16.77 18.63
C LEU A 351 -22.60 18.07 18.43
N GLY A 352 -22.25 18.82 17.42
CA GLY A 352 -22.89 20.09 17.04
C GLY A 352 -23.05 20.19 15.52
N GLU A 353 -23.66 21.27 15.09
CA GLU A 353 -23.66 21.64 13.68
C GLU A 353 -22.24 22.02 13.26
N THR A 354 -21.81 21.57 12.07
CA THR A 354 -20.53 21.96 11.51
C THR A 354 -20.53 23.46 11.22
N VAL A 355 -19.44 24.14 11.58
CA VAL A 355 -19.25 25.55 11.21
C VAL A 355 -18.97 25.62 9.73
N HIS A 356 -19.85 26.25 9.00
CA HIS A 356 -19.83 26.41 7.56
C HIS A 356 -19.23 27.76 7.15
N GLY A 357 -18.60 27.77 5.97
CA GLY A 357 -18.07 28.97 5.34
C GLY A 357 -16.57 29.23 5.53
N ASP A 358 -16.15 30.41 5.06
CA ASP A 358 -14.75 30.81 5.09
C ASP A 358 -14.30 31.12 6.54
N THR A 359 -13.12 30.58 6.91
CA THR A 359 -12.46 30.86 8.19
C THR A 359 -11.11 31.55 7.97
N ASP A 360 -10.58 32.16 9.00
CA ASP A 360 -9.18 32.55 9.07
C ASP A 360 -8.28 31.31 9.20
N TRP A 361 -7.00 31.47 8.86
CA TRP A 361 -6.00 30.44 9.11
C TRP A 361 -5.81 30.19 10.61
N VAL A 362 -5.86 28.93 11.01
CA VAL A 362 -5.57 28.47 12.37
C VAL A 362 -4.27 27.67 12.35
N ASP A 363 -3.29 28.11 13.11
CA ASP A 363 -2.00 27.48 13.28
C ASP A 363 -2.07 26.41 14.38
N PHE A 364 -1.41 25.28 14.17
CA PHE A 364 -1.23 24.24 15.18
C PHE A 364 0.06 23.47 14.94
N ASP A 365 0.58 22.85 15.99
CA ASP A 365 1.74 22.00 15.95
C ASP A 365 1.35 20.54 16.14
N VAL A 366 2.03 19.65 15.45
CA VAL A 366 1.87 18.20 15.57
C VAL A 366 3.17 17.63 16.12
N HIS A 367 3.10 17.00 17.28
CA HIS A 367 4.25 16.37 17.92
C HIS A 367 4.29 14.89 17.56
N ALA A 368 5.40 14.47 16.97
CA ALA A 368 5.66 13.06 16.71
C ALA A 368 6.01 12.34 18.03
N PRO A 369 5.69 11.05 18.17
CA PRO A 369 6.13 10.26 19.30
C PRO A 369 7.64 10.38 19.52
N ALA A 370 8.05 10.45 20.79
CA ALA A 370 9.46 10.54 21.15
C ALA A 370 10.24 9.32 20.65
N ASP A 371 11.52 9.52 20.36
CA ASP A 371 12.43 8.44 20.05
C ASP A 371 12.78 7.67 21.32
N HIS A 372 12.55 6.36 21.31
CA HIS A 372 12.86 5.48 22.43
C HIS A 372 13.94 4.48 22.01
N PRO A 373 14.94 4.22 22.89
CA PRO A 373 15.91 3.18 22.61
C PRO A 373 15.20 1.84 22.43
N ALA A 374 15.33 1.25 21.26
CA ALA A 374 14.84 -0.11 21.05
C ALA A 374 15.56 -1.09 21.97
N PRO A 375 14.89 -2.11 22.50
CA PRO A 375 15.56 -3.21 23.18
C PRO A 375 16.57 -3.82 22.21
N SER A 376 17.85 -3.71 22.50
CA SER A 376 18.88 -4.28 21.65
C SER A 376 19.52 -5.48 22.33
N HIS A 377 19.48 -6.62 21.66
CA HIS A 377 20.38 -7.72 21.92
C HIS A 377 21.44 -7.66 20.81
N PRO A 378 22.62 -7.12 21.07
CA PRO A 378 23.64 -6.93 20.02
C PRO A 378 24.07 -8.30 19.48
N LEU A 379 24.12 -8.43 18.17
CA LEU A 379 24.69 -9.61 17.53
C LEU A 379 26.20 -9.67 17.81
N THR A 380 26.73 -10.88 17.89
CA THR A 380 28.20 -11.04 17.94
C THR A 380 28.80 -10.66 16.58
N PRO A 381 30.06 -10.23 16.55
CA PRO A 381 30.74 -9.92 15.27
C PRO A 381 30.65 -11.08 14.24
N GLU A 382 30.70 -12.31 14.72
CA GLU A 382 30.59 -13.51 13.87
C GLU A 382 29.18 -13.68 13.30
N GLN A 383 28.13 -13.33 14.05
CA GLN A 383 26.74 -13.32 13.55
C GLN A 383 26.54 -12.24 12.50
N VAL A 384 27.03 -11.02 12.76
CA VAL A 384 26.97 -9.92 11.82
C VAL A 384 27.63 -10.29 10.50
N GLU A 385 28.85 -10.83 10.53
CA GLU A 385 29.57 -11.22 9.30
C GLU A 385 28.88 -12.38 8.56
N ARG A 386 28.37 -13.38 9.31
CA ARG A 386 27.60 -14.48 8.72
C ARG A 386 26.32 -13.98 8.07
N GLY A 387 25.56 -13.11 8.71
CA GLY A 387 24.34 -12.52 8.18
C GLY A 387 24.61 -11.73 6.89
N ARG A 388 25.66 -10.89 6.89
CA ARG A 388 26.09 -10.15 5.70
C ARG A 388 26.47 -11.09 4.54
N ALA A 389 27.26 -12.12 4.83
CA ALA A 389 27.65 -13.08 3.81
C ALA A 389 26.44 -13.81 3.20
N ARG A 390 25.46 -14.17 4.04
CA ARG A 390 24.21 -14.82 3.58
C ARG A 390 23.34 -13.85 2.76
N LYS A 391 23.22 -12.58 3.16
CA LYS A 391 22.48 -11.57 2.40
C LYS A 391 23.09 -11.36 1.01
N ARG A 392 24.42 -11.19 0.93
CA ARG A 392 25.13 -11.07 -0.36
C ARG A 392 24.89 -12.27 -1.27
N GLU A 393 24.94 -13.48 -0.72
CA GLU A 393 24.66 -14.68 -1.51
C GLU A 393 23.17 -14.73 -1.93
N ALA A 394 22.23 -14.32 -1.09
CA ALA A 394 20.82 -14.21 -1.42
C ALA A 394 20.59 -13.21 -2.57
N ASP A 395 21.22 -12.04 -2.52
CA ASP A 395 21.15 -11.04 -3.58
C ASP A 395 21.70 -11.56 -4.92
N ARG A 396 22.84 -12.25 -4.86
CA ARG A 396 23.41 -12.90 -6.05
C ARG A 396 22.44 -13.93 -6.65
N MET A 397 21.90 -14.82 -5.81
CA MET A 397 20.95 -15.85 -6.23
C MET A 397 19.68 -15.25 -6.84
N ARG A 398 19.13 -14.20 -6.20
CA ARG A 398 17.97 -13.49 -6.71
C ARG A 398 18.25 -12.82 -8.06
N THR A 399 19.36 -12.11 -8.17
CA THR A 399 19.76 -11.42 -9.39
C THR A 399 19.93 -12.40 -10.55
N GLU A 400 20.62 -13.51 -10.31
CA GLU A 400 20.80 -14.57 -11.33
C GLU A 400 19.45 -15.20 -11.72
N ARG A 401 18.56 -15.44 -10.75
CA ARG A 401 17.23 -16.00 -11.00
C ARG A 401 16.37 -15.06 -11.83
N VAL A 402 16.31 -13.77 -11.49
CA VAL A 402 15.54 -12.77 -12.23
C VAL A 402 16.08 -12.61 -13.64
N ALA A 403 17.41 -12.48 -13.80
CA ALA A 403 18.06 -12.43 -15.11
C ALA A 403 17.78 -13.71 -15.95
N GLY A 404 17.82 -14.87 -15.31
CA GLY A 404 17.48 -16.15 -15.95
C GLY A 404 16.01 -16.21 -16.39
N ASN A 405 15.07 -15.68 -15.60
CA ASN A 405 13.67 -15.58 -15.99
C ASN A 405 13.46 -14.66 -17.20
N VAL A 406 14.14 -13.51 -17.24
CA VAL A 406 14.08 -12.58 -18.39
C VAL A 406 14.67 -13.22 -19.65
N GLU A 407 15.84 -13.89 -19.55
CA GLU A 407 16.42 -14.54 -20.73
C GLU A 407 15.55 -15.69 -21.22
N ARG A 408 14.97 -16.49 -20.32
CA ARG A 408 14.00 -17.52 -20.68
C ARG A 408 12.76 -16.92 -21.36
N ALA A 409 12.25 -15.80 -20.88
CA ALA A 409 11.15 -15.07 -21.51
C ALA A 409 11.50 -14.63 -22.94
N ARG A 410 12.75 -14.16 -23.17
CA ARG A 410 13.28 -13.83 -24.49
C ARG A 410 13.41 -15.05 -25.41
N GLU A 411 13.85 -16.18 -24.85
CA GLU A 411 13.91 -17.44 -25.59
C GLU A 411 12.52 -17.89 -26.04
N ILE A 412 11.51 -17.80 -25.17
CA ILE A 412 10.11 -18.10 -25.50
C ILE A 412 9.62 -17.16 -26.62
N ALA A 413 9.84 -15.85 -26.49
CA ALA A 413 9.45 -14.88 -27.52
C ALA A 413 10.08 -15.20 -28.89
N ARG A 414 11.39 -15.52 -28.92
CA ARG A 414 12.10 -15.91 -30.16
C ARG A 414 11.54 -17.22 -30.74
N ALA A 415 11.26 -18.20 -29.90
CA ALA A 415 10.76 -19.51 -30.34
C ALA A 415 9.38 -19.42 -31.00
N CYS A 416 8.52 -18.50 -30.53
CA CYS A 416 7.20 -18.27 -31.13
C CYS A 416 7.18 -17.12 -32.18
N GLY A 417 8.33 -16.49 -32.49
CA GLY A 417 8.44 -15.48 -33.56
C GLY A 417 8.04 -14.06 -33.15
N HIS A 418 7.99 -13.78 -31.86
CA HIS A 418 7.59 -12.48 -31.30
C HIS A 418 8.77 -11.61 -30.81
N ASP A 419 9.98 -11.88 -31.24
CA ASP A 419 11.18 -11.13 -30.88
C ASP A 419 11.37 -9.82 -31.67
N ALA A 420 10.76 -9.72 -32.87
CA ALA A 420 10.92 -8.59 -33.77
C ALA A 420 9.63 -7.79 -34.08
N ASP A 421 8.49 -8.20 -33.58
CA ASP A 421 7.17 -7.62 -33.88
C ASP A 421 6.69 -6.58 -32.82
N GLY A 422 7.53 -6.21 -31.87
CA GLY A 422 7.19 -5.30 -30.77
C GLY A 422 6.57 -5.97 -29.55
N CYS A 423 6.38 -7.28 -29.53
CA CYS A 423 5.80 -8.02 -28.40
C CYS A 423 6.84 -8.42 -27.34
N LEU A 424 8.14 -8.40 -27.66
CA LEU A 424 9.22 -8.78 -26.75
C LEU A 424 9.12 -8.14 -25.34
N PRO A 425 8.80 -6.84 -25.18
CA PRO A 425 8.65 -6.23 -23.86
C PRO A 425 7.56 -6.87 -22.99
N TYR A 426 6.53 -7.46 -23.57
CA TYR A 426 5.45 -8.12 -22.81
C TYR A 426 5.95 -9.43 -22.19
N PHE A 427 6.79 -10.18 -22.92
CA PHE A 427 7.44 -11.37 -22.39
C PHE A 427 8.42 -11.03 -21.27
N GLU A 428 9.24 -9.99 -21.46
CA GLU A 428 10.22 -9.55 -20.45
C GLU A 428 9.52 -9.11 -19.16
N GLN A 429 8.43 -8.36 -19.26
CA GLN A 429 7.63 -7.92 -18.11
C GLN A 429 6.89 -9.05 -17.39
N ALA A 430 6.67 -10.17 -18.07
CA ALA A 430 6.02 -11.34 -17.49
C ALA A 430 6.99 -12.20 -16.66
N PHE A 431 8.31 -12.05 -16.84
CA PHE A 431 9.33 -12.85 -16.14
C PHE A 431 9.04 -14.35 -16.23
N ALA A 432 8.87 -15.04 -15.09
CA ALA A 432 8.54 -16.46 -15.05
C ALA A 432 7.13 -16.78 -15.59
N ASN A 433 6.23 -15.77 -15.73
CA ASN A 433 4.91 -15.93 -16.31
C ASN A 433 4.86 -15.81 -17.86
N ALA A 434 6.01 -15.65 -18.52
CA ALA A 434 6.11 -15.55 -19.99
C ALA A 434 5.39 -16.67 -20.77
N PRO A 435 5.29 -17.93 -20.30
CA PRO A 435 4.50 -18.97 -20.96
C PRO A 435 3.01 -18.63 -21.15
N GLU A 436 2.42 -17.82 -20.27
CA GLU A 436 1.03 -17.37 -20.44
C GLU A 436 0.89 -16.33 -21.55
N VAL A 437 1.91 -15.46 -21.74
CA VAL A 437 1.98 -14.54 -22.88
C VAL A 437 2.11 -15.30 -24.18
N GLU A 438 3.02 -16.32 -24.25
CA GLU A 438 3.16 -17.22 -25.39
C GLU A 438 1.84 -17.90 -25.72
N ARG A 439 1.21 -18.54 -24.74
CA ARG A 439 -0.07 -19.25 -24.91
C ARG A 439 -1.16 -18.34 -25.46
N PHE A 440 -1.21 -17.09 -25.01
CA PHE A 440 -2.17 -16.10 -25.50
C PHE A 440 -1.88 -15.66 -26.94
N LEU A 441 -0.63 -15.33 -27.28
CA LEU A 441 -0.27 -14.81 -28.60
C LEU A 441 -0.28 -15.90 -29.71
N THR A 442 -0.07 -17.18 -29.37
CA THR A 442 0.03 -18.26 -30.34
C THR A 442 -1.30 -18.93 -30.73
N VAL A 443 -2.43 -18.54 -30.15
CA VAL A 443 -3.75 -19.09 -30.50
C VAL A 443 -4.15 -18.75 -31.93
N ASP A 444 -3.92 -17.51 -32.34
CA ASP A 444 -4.11 -17.01 -33.70
C ASP A 444 -3.21 -15.80 -33.96
N ASP A 445 -3.07 -15.36 -35.20
CA ASP A 445 -2.22 -14.25 -35.65
C ASP A 445 -2.91 -12.88 -35.64
N GLY A 446 -4.03 -12.74 -34.92
CA GLY A 446 -4.79 -11.48 -34.82
C GLY A 446 -4.00 -10.34 -34.17
N ALA A 447 -3.77 -9.24 -34.88
CA ALA A 447 -3.06 -8.05 -34.38
C ALA A 447 -3.70 -7.42 -33.12
N ASP A 448 -4.97 -7.68 -32.87
CA ASP A 448 -5.70 -7.22 -31.70
C ASP A 448 -5.24 -7.88 -30.39
N ARG A 449 -4.57 -9.03 -30.44
CA ARG A 449 -3.97 -9.65 -29.25
C ARG A 449 -2.83 -8.79 -28.69
N ALA A 450 -1.93 -8.33 -29.56
CA ALA A 450 -0.88 -7.39 -29.15
C ALA A 450 -1.47 -6.05 -28.64
N ALA A 451 -2.53 -5.55 -29.31
CA ALA A 451 -3.23 -4.35 -28.89
C ALA A 451 -3.87 -4.52 -27.49
N LEU A 452 -4.43 -5.71 -27.17
CA LEU A 452 -4.92 -5.98 -25.83
C LEU A 452 -3.80 -5.97 -24.80
N LEU A 453 -2.67 -6.64 -25.06
CA LEU A 453 -1.52 -6.63 -24.15
C LEU A 453 -0.99 -5.21 -23.90
N ALA A 454 -0.99 -4.34 -24.92
CA ALA A 454 -0.58 -2.95 -24.78
C ALA A 454 -1.45 -2.11 -23.83
N THR A 455 -2.63 -2.61 -23.43
CA THR A 455 -3.53 -1.94 -22.47
C THR A 455 -3.31 -2.36 -21.02
N LEU A 456 -2.45 -3.36 -20.78
CA LEU A 456 -2.19 -3.93 -19.47
C LEU A 456 -1.10 -3.13 -18.73
N THR A 457 -1.12 -3.21 -17.39
CA THR A 457 -0.05 -2.67 -16.54
C THR A 457 1.10 -3.68 -16.40
N SER A 458 2.28 -3.22 -16.00
CA SER A 458 3.44 -4.10 -15.79
C SER A 458 3.17 -5.23 -14.78
N LYS A 459 2.36 -4.97 -13.74
CA LYS A 459 1.96 -6.00 -12.77
C LYS A 459 1.02 -7.05 -13.36
N ASP A 460 0.20 -6.70 -14.35
CA ASP A 460 -0.68 -7.67 -14.99
C ASP A 460 0.09 -8.81 -15.65
N PHE A 461 1.25 -8.50 -16.25
CA PHE A 461 2.09 -9.51 -16.88
C PHE A 461 2.63 -10.57 -15.91
N ARG A 462 2.76 -10.23 -14.63
CA ARG A 462 3.31 -11.10 -13.59
C ARG A 462 2.33 -12.19 -13.12
N ASP A 463 1.00 -11.96 -13.30
CA ASP A 463 -0.06 -12.84 -12.81
C ASP A 463 -1.21 -13.06 -13.81
N LEU A 464 -1.08 -12.61 -15.07
CA LEU A 464 -2.08 -12.84 -16.10
C LEU A 464 -2.25 -14.33 -16.42
N SER A 465 -3.45 -14.69 -16.86
CA SER A 465 -3.76 -16.01 -17.44
C SER A 465 -4.23 -15.85 -18.88
N ALA A 466 -3.71 -16.66 -19.78
CA ALA A 466 -4.11 -16.68 -21.18
C ALA A 466 -5.61 -16.97 -21.37
N ASP A 467 -6.21 -17.82 -20.51
CA ASP A 467 -7.65 -18.13 -20.57
C ASP A 467 -8.51 -16.90 -20.23
N ILE A 468 -8.06 -16.07 -19.27
CA ILE A 468 -8.72 -14.80 -18.94
C ILE A 468 -8.62 -13.84 -20.12
N LEU A 469 -7.44 -13.69 -20.70
CA LEU A 469 -7.23 -12.82 -21.86
C LEU A 469 -8.01 -13.30 -23.08
N GLU A 470 -8.19 -14.64 -23.24
CA GLU A 470 -9.01 -15.22 -24.31
C GLU A 470 -10.48 -14.81 -24.21
N ASP A 471 -11.07 -14.80 -23.02
CA ASP A 471 -12.43 -14.28 -22.82
C ASP A 471 -12.53 -12.80 -23.24
N HIS A 472 -11.51 -12.01 -22.91
CA HIS A 472 -11.48 -10.58 -23.23
C HIS A 472 -11.31 -10.32 -24.71
N ILE A 473 -10.42 -11.03 -25.41
CA ILE A 473 -10.22 -10.83 -26.84
C ILE A 473 -11.43 -11.31 -27.65
N GLN A 474 -12.03 -12.45 -27.31
CA GLN A 474 -13.22 -12.93 -27.97
C GLN A 474 -14.43 -12.02 -27.72
N GLY A 475 -14.60 -11.54 -26.47
CA GLY A 475 -15.63 -10.58 -26.13
C GLY A 475 -15.44 -9.24 -26.85
N GLY A 476 -14.21 -8.74 -26.93
CA GLY A 476 -13.86 -7.51 -27.66
C GLY A 476 -14.15 -7.63 -29.17
N ARG A 477 -13.69 -8.72 -29.81
CA ARG A 477 -13.96 -9.02 -31.25
C ARG A 477 -15.47 -9.05 -31.53
N ALA A 478 -16.23 -9.69 -30.66
CA ALA A 478 -17.68 -9.82 -30.83
C ALA A 478 -18.42 -8.48 -30.81
N VAL A 479 -17.91 -7.44 -30.16
CA VAL A 479 -18.53 -6.11 -30.08
C VAL A 479 -17.81 -5.03 -30.89
N ARG A 480 -16.72 -5.35 -31.58
CA ARG A 480 -15.89 -4.35 -32.26
C ARG A 480 -16.65 -3.49 -33.25
N VAL A 481 -17.49 -4.12 -34.09
CA VAL A 481 -18.29 -3.40 -35.10
C VAL A 481 -19.28 -2.44 -34.42
N ASP A 482 -19.97 -2.92 -33.40
CA ASP A 482 -20.93 -2.13 -32.63
C ASP A 482 -20.25 -1.01 -31.85
N ALA A 483 -19.07 -1.26 -31.29
CA ALA A 483 -18.26 -0.25 -30.58
C ALA A 483 -17.76 0.89 -31.50
N LEU A 484 -17.26 0.56 -32.68
CA LEU A 484 -16.86 1.58 -33.66
C LEU A 484 -18.07 2.37 -34.17
N ALA A 485 -19.20 1.70 -34.39
CA ALA A 485 -20.45 2.39 -34.76
C ALA A 485 -20.99 3.28 -33.62
N TYR A 486 -20.85 2.84 -32.36
CA TYR A 486 -21.15 3.65 -31.19
C TYR A 486 -20.30 4.92 -31.15
N LEU A 487 -18.99 4.78 -31.26
CA LEU A 487 -18.05 5.92 -31.25
C LEU A 487 -18.33 6.91 -32.40
N ALA A 488 -18.62 6.41 -33.62
CA ALA A 488 -19.00 7.26 -34.74
C ALA A 488 -20.30 8.05 -34.47
N ARG A 489 -21.30 7.38 -33.87
CA ARG A 489 -22.56 8.05 -33.46
C ARG A 489 -22.28 9.15 -32.41
N GLU A 490 -21.33 8.92 -31.52
CA GLU A 490 -20.96 9.86 -30.45
C GLU A 490 -19.94 10.93 -30.92
N GLY A 491 -19.71 11.05 -32.25
CA GLY A 491 -18.96 12.17 -32.82
C GLY A 491 -17.48 11.89 -33.06
N VAL A 492 -17.05 10.64 -33.15
CA VAL A 492 -15.66 10.27 -33.51
C VAL A 492 -15.61 9.92 -35.00
N ASP A 493 -15.28 10.89 -35.85
CA ASP A 493 -15.16 10.67 -37.29
C ASP A 493 -13.79 10.14 -37.72
N ASP A 494 -12.76 10.36 -36.93
CA ASP A 494 -11.40 9.85 -37.16
C ASP A 494 -11.28 8.37 -36.80
N GLN A 495 -10.96 7.55 -37.81
CA GLN A 495 -10.82 6.11 -37.67
C GLN A 495 -9.67 5.70 -36.73
N ALA A 496 -8.55 6.43 -36.75
CA ALA A 496 -7.41 6.14 -35.88
C ALA A 496 -7.76 6.41 -34.41
N LYS A 497 -8.45 7.54 -34.16
CA LYS A 497 -8.96 7.86 -32.82
C LYS A 497 -10.04 6.89 -32.35
N ALA A 498 -10.93 6.47 -33.24
CA ALA A 498 -11.94 5.47 -32.91
C ALA A 498 -11.30 4.12 -32.54
N GLN A 499 -10.25 3.72 -33.27
CA GLN A 499 -9.50 2.51 -32.96
C GLN A 499 -8.77 2.62 -31.61
N GLU A 500 -8.10 3.75 -31.32
CA GLU A 500 -7.47 4.01 -30.02
C GLU A 500 -8.47 3.93 -28.87
N LEU A 501 -9.63 4.60 -29.02
CA LEU A 501 -10.68 4.57 -28.00
C LEU A 501 -11.26 3.15 -27.80
N TYR A 502 -11.42 2.39 -28.88
CA TYR A 502 -11.83 1.01 -28.81
C TYR A 502 -10.82 0.17 -28.03
N GLU A 503 -9.53 0.27 -28.35
CA GLU A 503 -8.47 -0.51 -27.68
C GLU A 503 -8.39 -0.18 -26.20
N ARG A 504 -8.32 1.10 -25.85
CA ARG A 504 -8.12 1.54 -24.47
C ARG A 504 -9.36 1.42 -23.58
N TYR A 505 -10.56 1.60 -24.13
CA TYR A 505 -11.76 1.78 -23.32
C TYR A 505 -12.90 0.79 -23.63
N VAL A 506 -12.68 -0.12 -24.58
CA VAL A 506 -13.59 -1.25 -24.86
C VAL A 506 -12.82 -2.56 -24.77
N LEU A 507 -11.69 -2.71 -25.48
CA LEU A 507 -10.92 -3.95 -25.50
C LEU A 507 -10.19 -4.21 -24.16
N CYS A 508 -9.63 -3.18 -23.55
CA CYS A 508 -8.92 -3.24 -22.27
C CYS A 508 -9.72 -4.00 -21.21
N PRO A 509 -9.15 -5.05 -20.59
CA PRO A 509 -9.84 -5.82 -19.56
C PRO A 509 -9.91 -5.11 -18.22
N ARG A 510 -8.90 -4.32 -17.87
CA ARG A 510 -8.75 -3.71 -16.55
C ARG A 510 -9.61 -2.47 -16.38
N ALA A 511 -10.41 -2.44 -15.34
CA ALA A 511 -11.21 -1.28 -14.95
C ALA A 511 -10.55 -0.47 -13.82
N HIS A 512 -10.00 -1.15 -12.79
CA HIS A 512 -9.38 -0.52 -11.62
C HIS A 512 -8.23 -1.41 -11.08
N PHE A 513 -8.14 -1.63 -9.76
CA PHE A 513 -7.17 -2.50 -9.10
C PHE A 513 -7.71 -3.92 -8.79
N GLU A 514 -8.81 -4.33 -9.44
CA GLU A 514 -9.35 -5.67 -9.32
C GLU A 514 -8.36 -6.73 -9.85
N HIS A 515 -8.49 -7.96 -9.35
CA HIS A 515 -7.84 -9.10 -9.99
C HIS A 515 -8.51 -9.37 -11.35
N LEU A 516 -7.72 -9.52 -12.40
CA LEU A 516 -8.26 -9.80 -13.74
C LEU A 516 -9.03 -11.12 -13.74
N SER A 517 -10.23 -11.10 -14.29
CA SER A 517 -11.12 -12.26 -14.37
C SER A 517 -11.82 -12.35 -15.70
N ALA A 518 -12.17 -13.56 -16.11
CA ALA A 518 -12.99 -13.80 -17.31
C ALA A 518 -14.44 -13.42 -17.02
N TYR A 519 -14.89 -12.28 -17.52
CA TYR A 519 -16.24 -11.79 -17.24
C TYR A 519 -17.08 -11.47 -18.49
N ARG A 520 -16.46 -11.30 -19.67
CA ARG A 520 -17.21 -10.79 -20.84
C ARG A 520 -18.26 -11.77 -21.36
N ALA A 521 -17.89 -13.03 -21.50
CA ALA A 521 -18.85 -14.07 -21.93
C ALA A 521 -19.99 -14.20 -20.90
N PHE A 522 -19.67 -14.15 -19.61
CA PHE A 522 -20.66 -14.21 -18.54
C PHE A 522 -21.62 -13.02 -18.57
N ILE A 523 -21.10 -11.77 -18.64
CA ILE A 523 -21.92 -10.54 -18.71
C ILE A 523 -22.83 -10.59 -19.96
N ARG A 524 -22.32 -10.97 -21.10
CA ARG A 524 -23.09 -11.05 -22.34
C ARG A 524 -24.20 -12.08 -22.28
N ALA A 525 -24.04 -13.18 -21.55
CA ALA A 525 -25.06 -14.18 -21.32
C ALA A 525 -26.07 -13.78 -20.22
N HIS A 526 -25.69 -12.88 -19.34
CA HIS A 526 -26.49 -12.45 -18.18
C HIS A 526 -27.67 -11.55 -18.60
N PHE A 527 -27.49 -10.69 -19.59
CA PHE A 527 -28.46 -9.68 -20.01
C PHE A 527 -29.20 -10.11 -21.30
N ASP A 528 -30.49 -9.89 -21.34
CA ASP A 528 -31.29 -10.11 -22.56
C ASP A 528 -31.06 -8.98 -23.59
N ALA A 529 -31.48 -9.24 -24.83
CA ALA A 529 -31.24 -8.32 -25.94
C ALA A 529 -32.00 -6.99 -25.82
N GLU A 530 -33.09 -6.91 -25.05
CA GLU A 530 -33.87 -5.68 -24.84
C GLU A 530 -33.11 -4.77 -23.85
N THR A 531 -32.67 -5.33 -22.75
CA THR A 531 -31.84 -4.64 -21.75
C THR A 531 -30.58 -4.09 -22.38
N VAL A 532 -29.85 -4.90 -23.18
CA VAL A 532 -28.65 -4.48 -23.89
C VAL A 532 -28.88 -3.31 -24.83
N ARG A 533 -30.01 -3.36 -25.61
CA ARG A 533 -30.35 -2.20 -26.47
C ARG A 533 -30.62 -0.95 -25.65
N GLY A 534 -31.24 -1.09 -24.47
CA GLY A 534 -31.42 0.02 -23.53
C GLY A 534 -30.08 0.63 -23.05
N PHE A 535 -29.14 -0.22 -22.66
CA PHE A 535 -27.79 0.20 -22.23
C PHE A 535 -26.99 0.92 -23.31
N VAL A 536 -27.02 0.40 -24.54
CA VAL A 536 -26.31 1.01 -25.67
C VAL A 536 -26.96 2.33 -26.12
N ALA A 537 -28.26 2.47 -25.96
CA ALA A 537 -29.00 3.70 -26.27
C ALA A 537 -28.76 4.78 -25.19
N ASP A 538 -28.66 4.38 -23.94
CA ASP A 538 -28.48 5.25 -22.79
C ASP A 538 -27.63 4.54 -21.74
N PRO A 539 -26.31 4.78 -21.70
CA PRO A 539 -25.40 4.11 -20.76
C PRO A 539 -25.67 4.41 -19.28
N LEU A 540 -26.38 5.49 -18.93
CA LEU A 540 -26.78 5.77 -17.54
C LEU A 540 -27.66 4.65 -16.97
N ARG A 541 -28.44 3.96 -17.81
CA ARG A 541 -29.26 2.80 -17.40
C ARG A 541 -28.43 1.63 -16.88
N VAL A 542 -27.13 1.54 -17.22
CA VAL A 542 -26.23 0.53 -16.65
C VAL A 542 -26.03 0.82 -15.17
N TRP A 543 -25.81 2.10 -14.82
CA TRP A 543 -25.62 2.50 -13.45
C TRP A 543 -26.88 2.36 -12.61
N ASP A 544 -28.03 2.78 -13.16
CA ASP A 544 -29.33 2.59 -12.52
C ASP A 544 -29.57 1.12 -12.23
N TRP A 545 -29.35 0.26 -13.21
CA TRP A 545 -29.50 -1.20 -13.04
C TRP A 545 -28.58 -1.74 -11.95
N ILE A 546 -27.31 -1.32 -11.91
CA ILE A 546 -26.35 -1.75 -10.87
C ILE A 546 -26.83 -1.32 -9.50
N CYS A 547 -27.28 -0.08 -9.34
CA CYS A 547 -27.77 0.45 -8.06
C CYS A 547 -29.04 -0.30 -7.59
N GLU A 548 -29.92 -0.69 -8.51
CA GLU A 548 -31.15 -1.41 -8.22
C GLU A 548 -30.91 -2.91 -7.91
N ASN A 549 -29.90 -3.53 -8.54
CA ASN A 549 -29.67 -4.97 -8.49
C ASN A 549 -28.46 -5.40 -7.66
N THR A 550 -27.76 -4.46 -7.04
CA THR A 550 -26.68 -4.76 -6.11
C THR A 550 -26.94 -4.10 -4.77
N SER A 551 -26.69 -4.82 -3.70
CA SER A 551 -26.72 -4.29 -2.35
C SER A 551 -25.30 -4.06 -1.82
N PHE A 552 -25.18 -3.17 -0.82
CA PHE A 552 -23.96 -2.91 -0.10
C PHE A 552 -24.24 -3.00 1.39
N THR A 553 -23.42 -3.77 2.09
CA THR A 553 -23.41 -3.75 3.55
C THR A 553 -22.00 -3.46 4.02
N SER A 554 -21.85 -2.49 4.91
CA SER A 554 -20.56 -2.18 5.52
C SER A 554 -19.98 -3.33 6.36
N ARG A 555 -20.85 -4.27 6.80
CA ARG A 555 -20.46 -5.46 7.54
C ARG A 555 -19.70 -6.48 6.69
N GLU A 556 -19.92 -6.50 5.38
CA GLU A 556 -19.34 -7.49 4.48
C GLU A 556 -18.30 -6.90 3.50
N HIS A 557 -18.33 -5.59 3.30
CA HIS A 557 -17.48 -4.94 2.32
C HIS A 557 -16.57 -3.90 2.94
N THR A 558 -15.29 -4.00 2.61
CA THR A 558 -14.33 -2.93 2.83
C THR A 558 -13.87 -2.37 1.49
N LYS A 559 -13.31 -1.17 1.48
CA LYS A 559 -12.71 -0.58 0.26
C LYS A 559 -11.50 -1.36 -0.25
N ARG A 560 -10.94 -2.26 0.56
CA ARG A 560 -9.71 -2.99 0.27
C ARG A 560 -9.92 -4.13 -0.71
N TYR A 561 -11.15 -4.70 -0.79
CA TYR A 561 -11.45 -5.85 -1.65
C TYR A 561 -12.32 -5.40 -2.81
N VAL A 562 -11.75 -5.41 -4.00
CA VAL A 562 -12.48 -5.15 -5.24
C VAL A 562 -12.93 -6.48 -5.80
N GLY A 563 -14.23 -6.75 -5.73
CA GLY A 563 -14.80 -7.95 -6.29
C GLY A 563 -14.75 -7.97 -7.81
N THR A 564 -14.71 -9.17 -8.39
CA THR A 564 -14.79 -9.32 -9.84
C THR A 564 -16.19 -8.96 -10.35
N PRO A 565 -16.33 -8.52 -11.61
CA PRO A 565 -17.64 -8.24 -12.19
C PRO A 565 -18.57 -9.46 -12.15
N ARG A 566 -18.02 -10.67 -12.34
CA ARG A 566 -18.80 -11.91 -12.23
C ARG A 566 -19.28 -12.17 -10.81
N GLY A 567 -18.38 -12.07 -9.82
CA GLY A 567 -18.73 -12.28 -8.42
C GLY A 567 -19.82 -11.32 -7.95
N ALA A 568 -19.73 -10.04 -8.33
CA ALA A 568 -20.72 -9.02 -8.03
C ALA A 568 -22.10 -9.35 -8.63
N LEU A 569 -22.16 -9.79 -9.89
CA LEU A 569 -23.42 -10.17 -10.55
C LEU A 569 -24.04 -11.44 -9.96
N VAL A 570 -23.21 -12.42 -9.56
CA VAL A 570 -23.70 -13.66 -8.95
C VAL A 570 -24.20 -13.43 -7.54
N SER A 571 -23.48 -12.66 -6.75
CA SER A 571 -23.82 -12.40 -5.34
C SER A 571 -24.96 -11.39 -5.18
N GLY A 572 -25.12 -10.47 -6.13
CA GLY A 572 -25.93 -9.28 -5.95
C GLY A 572 -25.38 -8.32 -4.88
N GLN A 573 -24.07 -8.45 -4.56
CA GLN A 573 -23.37 -7.68 -3.53
C GLN A 573 -22.18 -6.95 -4.14
N ALA A 574 -22.05 -5.66 -3.88
CA ALA A 574 -20.92 -4.89 -4.40
C ALA A 574 -20.58 -3.68 -3.51
N SER A 575 -19.30 -3.50 -3.20
CA SER A 575 -18.78 -2.24 -2.63
C SER A 575 -18.91 -1.11 -3.65
N ALA A 576 -18.76 0.14 -3.21
CA ALA A 576 -18.76 1.29 -4.11
C ALA A 576 -17.72 1.16 -5.23
N VAL A 577 -16.51 0.68 -4.91
CA VAL A 577 -15.44 0.45 -5.90
C VAL A 577 -15.82 -0.69 -6.84
N THR A 578 -16.36 -1.79 -6.33
CA THR A 578 -16.81 -2.93 -7.15
C THR A 578 -17.94 -2.51 -8.10
N ARG A 579 -18.91 -1.68 -7.66
CA ARG A 579 -19.97 -1.15 -8.54
C ARG A 579 -19.39 -0.34 -9.71
N ARG A 580 -18.37 0.48 -9.45
CA ARG A 580 -17.69 1.27 -10.50
C ARG A 580 -16.97 0.37 -11.50
N SER A 581 -16.23 -0.63 -11.02
CA SER A 581 -15.59 -1.62 -11.90
C SER A 581 -16.63 -2.42 -12.70
N LEU A 582 -17.75 -2.79 -12.08
CA LEU A 582 -18.86 -3.50 -12.74
C LEU A 582 -19.50 -2.64 -13.85
N PHE A 583 -19.70 -1.33 -13.61
CA PHE A 583 -20.20 -0.41 -14.64
C PHE A 583 -19.29 -0.44 -15.89
N VAL A 584 -17.99 -0.27 -15.69
CA VAL A 584 -17.02 -0.29 -16.79
C VAL A 584 -17.03 -1.65 -17.50
N ALA A 585 -17.08 -2.74 -16.75
CA ALA A 585 -17.10 -4.10 -17.30
C ALA A 585 -18.36 -4.36 -18.16
N ILE A 586 -19.55 -3.95 -17.69
CA ILE A 586 -20.80 -4.09 -18.45
C ILE A 586 -20.75 -3.24 -19.71
N CYS A 587 -20.40 -1.95 -19.62
CA CYS A 587 -20.28 -1.05 -20.76
C CYS A 587 -19.36 -1.63 -21.84
N ARG A 588 -18.13 -2.01 -21.46
CA ARG A 588 -17.14 -2.58 -22.39
C ARG A 588 -17.59 -3.91 -23.00
N SER A 589 -18.35 -4.74 -22.27
CA SER A 589 -18.88 -6.01 -22.77
C SER A 589 -19.94 -5.82 -23.86
N PHE A 590 -20.52 -4.63 -23.98
CA PHE A 590 -21.51 -4.27 -25.00
C PHE A 590 -21.03 -3.18 -25.96
N GLY A 591 -19.72 -2.90 -26.00
CA GLY A 591 -19.13 -1.99 -26.98
C GLY A 591 -19.22 -0.51 -26.64
N ILE A 592 -19.61 -0.16 -25.42
CA ILE A 592 -19.63 1.20 -24.90
C ILE A 592 -18.26 1.53 -24.30
N ALA A 593 -17.57 2.56 -24.81
CA ALA A 593 -16.30 3.01 -24.26
C ALA A 593 -16.52 3.64 -22.87
N ALA A 594 -15.92 3.05 -21.84
CA ALA A 594 -16.09 3.48 -20.45
C ALA A 594 -14.79 3.32 -19.66
N ARG A 595 -14.64 4.17 -18.62
CA ARG A 595 -13.48 4.14 -17.73
C ARG A 595 -13.82 4.59 -16.31
N ILE A 596 -12.93 4.30 -15.39
CA ILE A 596 -12.82 5.03 -14.13
C ILE A 596 -11.85 6.19 -14.40
N ASN A 597 -12.27 7.41 -14.07
CA ASN A 597 -11.45 8.60 -14.22
C ASN A 597 -10.26 8.51 -13.24
N PRO A 598 -9.00 8.62 -13.73
CA PRO A 598 -7.83 8.51 -12.86
C PRO A 598 -7.66 9.71 -11.90
N ILE A 599 -8.46 10.78 -12.04
CA ILE A 599 -8.33 12.00 -11.23
C ILE A 599 -9.18 11.92 -9.98
N ASP A 600 -10.46 11.55 -10.12
CA ASP A 600 -11.45 11.58 -9.03
C ASP A 600 -12.05 10.19 -8.73
N ALA A 601 -11.57 9.16 -9.43
CA ALA A 601 -12.12 7.80 -9.40
C ALA A 601 -13.62 7.72 -9.75
N GLY A 602 -14.19 8.74 -10.38
CA GLY A 602 -15.55 8.75 -10.93
C GLY A 602 -15.65 7.82 -12.14
N ILE A 603 -16.86 7.32 -12.41
CA ILE A 603 -17.11 6.51 -13.61
C ILE A 603 -17.56 7.41 -14.77
N GLU A 604 -17.02 7.11 -15.93
CA GLU A 604 -17.27 7.88 -17.17
C GLU A 604 -17.57 6.93 -18.34
N TYR A 605 -18.40 7.38 -19.25
CA TYR A 605 -18.59 6.75 -20.56
C TYR A 605 -18.39 7.79 -21.66
N PHE A 606 -18.06 7.34 -22.87
CA PHE A 606 -17.82 8.23 -24.00
C PHE A 606 -19.15 8.62 -24.65
N ALA A 607 -19.43 9.91 -24.72
CA ALA A 607 -20.57 10.50 -25.41
C ALA A 607 -20.25 11.91 -25.89
N HIS A 608 -20.89 12.36 -26.98
CA HIS A 608 -20.76 13.72 -27.51
C HIS A 608 -19.30 14.15 -27.77
N GLY A 609 -18.44 13.22 -28.18
CA GLY A 609 -17.03 13.48 -28.53
C GLY A 609 -16.07 13.49 -27.33
N SER A 610 -16.54 13.22 -26.12
CA SER A 610 -15.71 13.23 -24.89
C SER A 610 -16.19 12.20 -23.87
N PHE A 611 -15.37 11.95 -22.83
CA PHE A 611 -15.83 11.22 -21.66
C PHE A 611 -16.75 12.09 -20.80
N VAL A 612 -17.91 11.58 -20.48
CA VAL A 612 -18.91 12.23 -19.62
C VAL A 612 -19.13 11.42 -18.36
N PRO A 613 -19.24 12.05 -17.20
CA PRO A 613 -19.45 11.36 -15.94
C PRO A 613 -20.85 10.75 -15.85
N VAL A 614 -20.96 9.62 -15.19
CA VAL A 614 -22.22 8.88 -14.95
C VAL A 614 -23.00 9.46 -13.77
N GLU A 615 -22.32 9.67 -12.67
CA GLU A 615 -22.87 10.44 -11.56
C GLU A 615 -22.83 11.91 -12.01
N HIS A 616 -23.88 12.64 -11.75
CA HIS A 616 -23.94 14.05 -12.13
C HIS A 616 -22.62 14.69 -11.70
N ALA A 617 -21.75 15.02 -12.67
CA ALA A 617 -20.61 15.85 -12.38
C ALA A 617 -21.18 17.13 -11.78
N GLU A 618 -20.97 17.32 -10.49
CA GLU A 618 -21.21 18.61 -9.90
C GLU A 618 -20.40 19.59 -10.74
N GLU A 619 -21.06 20.64 -11.21
CA GLU A 619 -20.41 21.64 -12.04
C GLU A 619 -19.20 22.17 -11.28
N GLY A 620 -17.97 21.87 -11.77
CA GLY A 620 -16.76 22.28 -11.07
C GLY A 620 -16.36 23.69 -11.49
N PHE A 621 -16.07 24.52 -10.51
CA PHE A 621 -15.53 25.87 -10.65
C PHE A 621 -14.00 25.83 -10.61
N GLU A 622 -13.34 26.63 -11.40
CA GLU A 622 -11.88 26.78 -11.33
C GLU A 622 -11.53 27.62 -10.10
N VAL A 623 -10.95 26.97 -9.08
CA VAL A 623 -10.47 27.62 -7.86
C VAL A 623 -8.96 27.82 -7.97
N LEU A 624 -8.50 29.01 -7.61
CA LEU A 624 -7.11 29.40 -7.69
C LEU A 624 -6.47 29.36 -6.30
N PHE A 625 -5.29 28.74 -6.22
CA PHE A 625 -4.45 28.78 -5.03
C PHE A 625 -3.13 29.48 -5.39
N ALA A 626 -2.62 30.33 -4.50
CA ALA A 626 -1.39 31.07 -4.72
C ALA A 626 -0.36 30.77 -3.65
N SER A 627 0.91 30.79 -4.04
CA SER A 627 2.06 30.70 -3.14
C SER A 627 3.24 31.47 -3.68
N ASP A 628 3.94 32.17 -2.80
CA ASP A 628 5.21 32.87 -3.10
C ASP A 628 6.44 32.01 -2.73
N ALA A 629 6.23 30.78 -2.25
CA ALA A 629 7.30 29.90 -1.82
C ALA A 629 8.14 29.39 -3.00
N ASP A 630 9.46 29.34 -2.79
CA ASP A 630 10.42 28.76 -3.72
C ASP A 630 11.28 27.73 -2.97
N PRO A 631 11.22 26.44 -3.33
CA PRO A 631 10.41 25.85 -4.41
C PRO A 631 8.89 25.92 -4.17
N ALA A 632 8.13 25.85 -5.25
CA ALA A 632 6.68 25.84 -5.19
C ALA A 632 6.13 24.66 -4.35
N PRO A 633 5.04 24.85 -3.59
CA PRO A 633 4.50 23.81 -2.72
C PRO A 633 4.02 22.58 -3.49
N GLY A 634 4.45 21.39 -3.06
CA GLY A 634 3.97 20.12 -3.62
C GLY A 634 2.68 19.66 -2.93
N TYR A 635 1.70 19.18 -3.74
CA TYR A 635 0.51 18.54 -3.19
C TYR A 635 0.87 17.25 -2.46
N PHE A 636 0.33 17.04 -1.26
CA PHE A 636 0.71 16.02 -0.30
C PHE A 636 2.11 16.16 0.33
N GLN A 637 2.98 17.00 -0.22
CA GLN A 637 4.27 17.29 0.42
C GLN A 637 4.16 18.42 1.45
N THR A 638 3.48 19.51 1.07
CA THR A 638 3.37 20.70 1.89
C THR A 638 1.95 21.24 2.01
N TRP A 639 1.01 20.75 1.22
CA TRP A 639 -0.39 21.13 1.29
C TRP A 639 -1.34 20.08 0.76
N SER A 640 -2.59 20.14 1.21
CA SER A 640 -3.68 19.29 0.72
C SER A 640 -5.03 19.97 0.85
N ILE A 641 -6.03 19.45 0.14
CA ILE A 641 -7.42 19.89 0.20
C ILE A 641 -8.29 18.70 0.62
N ALA A 642 -9.20 18.95 1.56
CA ALA A 642 -10.23 17.99 1.92
C ALA A 642 -11.62 18.58 1.65
N ARG A 643 -12.54 17.77 1.13
CA ARG A 643 -13.94 18.13 0.88
C ARG A 643 -14.82 17.61 1.99
N TYR A 644 -15.77 18.42 2.45
CA TYR A 644 -16.81 18.01 3.37
C TYR A 644 -17.86 17.16 2.65
N LEU A 645 -18.15 15.98 3.18
CA LEU A 645 -19.06 15.00 2.57
C LEU A 645 -19.90 14.29 3.63
N HIS A 646 -21.12 13.89 3.23
CA HIS A 646 -21.90 12.89 3.94
C HIS A 646 -21.56 11.50 3.39
N PHE A 647 -21.40 10.51 4.26
CA PHE A 647 -21.03 9.15 3.87
C PHE A 647 -21.56 8.12 4.88
N THR A 648 -21.45 6.85 4.55
CA THR A 648 -21.70 5.76 5.49
C THR A 648 -20.38 5.38 6.17
N ALA A 649 -20.35 5.39 7.50
CA ALA A 649 -19.21 4.96 8.29
C ALA A 649 -18.98 3.44 8.19
N VAL A 650 -17.84 2.95 8.68
CA VAL A 650 -17.53 1.51 8.75
C VAL A 650 -18.56 0.76 9.58
N SER A 651 -19.11 1.39 10.61
CA SER A 651 -20.22 0.84 11.42
C SER A 651 -21.54 0.67 10.67
N GLY A 652 -21.67 1.21 9.45
CA GLY A 652 -22.92 1.25 8.70
C GLY A 652 -23.83 2.43 9.02
N GLN A 653 -23.44 3.27 9.96
CA GLN A 653 -24.17 4.47 10.34
C GLN A 653 -23.88 5.64 9.39
N ALA A 654 -24.84 6.55 9.25
CA ALA A 654 -24.62 7.80 8.55
C ALA A 654 -23.57 8.64 9.32
N ALA A 655 -22.65 9.25 8.56
CA ALA A 655 -21.58 10.07 9.09
C ALA A 655 -21.30 11.23 8.14
N GLN A 656 -20.56 12.21 8.62
CA GLN A 656 -20.15 13.36 7.84
C GLN A 656 -18.73 13.79 8.20
N GLY A 657 -18.10 14.62 7.36
CA GLY A 657 -16.79 15.19 7.65
C GLY A 657 -15.91 15.33 6.42
N PHE A 658 -14.71 15.81 6.66
CA PHE A 658 -13.75 16.11 5.61
C PHE A 658 -13.02 14.86 5.11
N LYS A 659 -13.01 14.67 3.79
CA LYS A 659 -12.22 13.66 3.08
C LYS A 659 -11.22 14.34 2.18
N VAL A 660 -9.97 13.93 2.26
CA VAL A 660 -8.86 14.45 1.45
C VAL A 660 -9.08 14.07 -0.02
N LEU A 661 -8.83 15.03 -0.92
CA LEU A 661 -8.85 14.83 -2.35
C LEU A 661 -7.50 14.28 -2.82
N ASP A 662 -7.52 13.30 -3.70
CA ASP A 662 -6.30 12.79 -4.34
C ASP A 662 -5.95 13.61 -5.57
N LEU A 663 -5.13 14.63 -5.37
CA LEU A 663 -4.61 15.49 -6.42
C LEU A 663 -3.09 15.32 -6.62
N TRP A 664 -2.51 14.20 -6.20
CA TRP A 664 -1.09 13.90 -6.40
C TRP A 664 -0.70 14.04 -7.88
N GLY A 665 0.31 14.88 -8.16
CA GLY A 665 0.78 15.16 -9.52
C GLY A 665 -0.22 15.90 -10.44
N LYS A 666 -1.38 16.36 -9.92
CA LYS A 666 -2.47 16.96 -10.67
C LYS A 666 -2.73 18.44 -10.32
N ALA A 667 -2.03 18.94 -9.31
CA ALA A 667 -2.17 20.31 -8.79
C ALA A 667 -0.81 21.06 -8.82
N PRO A 668 -0.17 21.23 -10.00
CA PRO A 668 1.08 21.96 -10.10
C PRO A 668 0.87 23.46 -9.95
N PHE A 669 1.87 24.15 -9.40
CA PHE A 669 1.95 25.60 -9.45
C PHE A 669 2.65 26.05 -10.74
N GLU A 670 2.00 26.95 -11.49
CA GLU A 670 2.53 27.63 -12.66
C GLU A 670 2.54 29.13 -12.37
N ASP A 671 3.71 29.76 -12.44
CA ASP A 671 3.89 31.19 -12.08
C ASP A 671 3.30 31.57 -10.71
N GLY A 672 3.47 30.71 -9.69
CA GLY A 672 2.98 30.94 -8.34
C GLY A 672 1.48 30.68 -8.14
N VAL A 673 0.77 30.16 -9.14
CA VAL A 673 -0.68 29.87 -9.08
C VAL A 673 -0.96 28.43 -9.47
N CYS A 674 -1.69 27.72 -8.62
CA CYS A 674 -2.25 26.40 -8.90
C CYS A 674 -3.75 26.52 -9.23
N ARG A 675 -4.23 25.79 -10.25
CA ARG A 675 -5.62 25.79 -10.70
C ARG A 675 -6.23 24.42 -10.45
N VAL A 676 -7.30 24.39 -9.68
CA VAL A 676 -8.02 23.13 -9.37
C VAL A 676 -9.50 23.31 -9.72
N LYS A 677 -10.04 22.38 -10.49
CA LYS A 677 -11.48 22.33 -10.77
C LYS A 677 -12.21 21.64 -9.60
N MET A 678 -13.06 22.38 -8.91
CA MET A 678 -13.69 21.93 -7.68
C MET A 678 -15.22 22.13 -7.77
N PRO A 679 -16.03 21.12 -7.38
CA PRO A 679 -17.48 21.28 -7.24
C PRO A 679 -17.86 22.32 -6.17
N LEU A 680 -19.11 22.78 -6.21
CA LEU A 680 -19.67 23.57 -5.12
C LEU A 680 -19.63 22.80 -3.80
N GLY A 681 -19.41 23.49 -2.70
CA GLY A 681 -19.39 22.90 -1.37
C GLY A 681 -18.27 23.42 -0.49
N GLU A 682 -18.11 22.76 0.64
CA GLU A 682 -17.19 23.15 1.69
C GLU A 682 -15.91 22.36 1.63
N TYR A 683 -14.82 23.04 1.89
CA TYR A 683 -13.48 22.51 1.81
C TYR A 683 -12.62 22.94 2.98
N ARG A 684 -11.61 22.16 3.26
CA ARG A 684 -10.54 22.47 4.21
C ARG A 684 -9.21 22.40 3.48
N LEU A 685 -8.45 23.47 3.59
CA LEU A 685 -7.09 23.58 3.09
C LEU A 685 -6.15 23.40 4.27
N THR A 686 -5.25 22.44 4.16
CA THR A 686 -4.21 22.14 5.16
C THR A 686 -2.86 22.42 4.54
N THR A 687 -1.99 23.12 5.27
CA THR A 687 -0.56 23.23 4.95
C THR A 687 0.26 22.63 6.08
N ALA A 688 1.40 22.00 5.75
CA ALA A 688 2.24 21.33 6.73
C ALA A 688 3.71 21.41 6.32
N VAL A 689 4.57 21.66 7.28
CA VAL A 689 6.04 21.63 7.11
C VAL A 689 6.61 20.70 8.18
N ARG A 690 7.14 19.57 7.76
CA ARG A 690 7.74 18.58 8.65
C ARG A 690 9.15 19.01 9.04
N LEU A 691 9.44 18.88 10.34
CA LEU A 691 10.75 19.18 10.92
C LEU A 691 11.66 17.93 10.93
N PRO A 692 12.97 18.07 11.07
CA PRO A 692 13.91 16.93 11.11
C PRO A 692 13.67 15.93 12.26
N ASN A 693 13.03 16.35 13.36
CA ASN A 693 12.68 15.49 14.48
C ASN A 693 11.38 14.72 14.29
N GLY A 694 10.65 14.98 13.17
CA GLY A 694 9.36 14.40 12.85
C GLY A 694 8.16 15.25 13.22
N ASP A 695 8.30 16.30 14.03
CA ASP A 695 7.22 17.25 14.34
C ASP A 695 6.77 17.98 13.06
N VAL A 696 5.55 18.55 13.09
CA VAL A 696 5.01 19.28 11.94
C VAL A 696 4.43 20.62 12.39
N HIS A 697 4.89 21.69 11.75
CA HIS A 697 4.24 23.00 11.81
C HIS A 697 3.14 23.03 10.75
N ALA A 698 1.88 23.14 11.17
CA ALA A 698 0.73 23.08 10.27
C ALA A 698 -0.20 24.30 10.43
N ALA A 699 -0.95 24.58 9.40
CA ALA A 699 -2.03 25.56 9.43
C ALA A 699 -3.23 25.03 8.62
N GLU A 700 -4.42 25.37 9.05
CA GLU A 700 -5.66 25.02 8.37
C GLU A 700 -6.56 26.22 8.18
N ARG A 701 -7.37 26.15 7.12
CA ARG A 701 -8.42 27.11 6.82
C ARG A 701 -9.58 26.38 6.16
N ALA A 702 -10.82 26.64 6.57
CA ALA A 702 -12.00 26.26 5.81
C ALA A 702 -12.33 27.32 4.74
N PHE A 703 -12.90 26.89 3.63
CA PHE A 703 -13.41 27.77 2.58
C PHE A 703 -14.57 27.10 1.84
N GLU A 704 -15.43 27.93 1.23
CA GLU A 704 -16.57 27.45 0.47
C GLU A 704 -16.40 27.79 -1.01
N VAL A 705 -16.67 26.84 -1.88
CA VAL A 705 -16.79 27.08 -3.33
C VAL A 705 -18.25 27.32 -3.63
N THR A 706 -18.57 28.56 -4.02
CA THR A 706 -19.92 29.00 -4.37
C THR A 706 -20.00 29.46 -5.82
N PRO A 707 -21.20 29.59 -6.41
CA PRO A 707 -21.35 30.14 -7.77
C PRO A 707 -20.81 31.58 -7.94
N ASP A 708 -20.70 32.31 -6.81
CA ASP A 708 -20.24 33.70 -6.77
C ASP A 708 -18.71 33.83 -6.58
N TYR A 709 -17.95 32.72 -6.67
CA TYR A 709 -16.49 32.75 -6.59
C TYR A 709 -15.92 33.66 -7.69
N ASP A 710 -15.23 34.72 -7.28
CA ASP A 710 -14.79 35.81 -8.14
C ASP A 710 -13.42 35.58 -8.81
N GLY A 711 -12.80 34.41 -8.60
CA GLY A 711 -11.48 34.07 -9.10
C GLY A 711 -10.33 34.65 -8.26
N THR A 712 -10.58 35.18 -7.08
CA THR A 712 -9.52 35.64 -6.18
C THR A 712 -8.74 34.43 -5.66
N PRO A 713 -7.40 34.36 -5.87
CA PRO A 713 -6.62 33.24 -5.41
C PRO A 713 -6.60 33.11 -3.88
N ILE A 714 -6.77 31.89 -3.38
CA ILE A 714 -6.59 31.56 -1.96
C ILE A 714 -5.08 31.43 -1.70
N GLN A 715 -4.53 32.36 -0.91
CA GLN A 715 -3.11 32.35 -0.57
C GLN A 715 -2.82 31.21 0.42
N LEU A 716 -1.85 30.34 0.08
CA LEU A 716 -1.33 29.33 1.01
C LEU A 716 -0.53 30.01 2.13
N LYS A 717 -0.70 29.52 3.36
CA LYS A 717 0.07 29.94 4.51
C LYS A 717 0.98 28.78 4.91
N LEU A 718 2.24 28.81 4.49
CA LEU A 718 3.26 27.89 4.98
C LEU A 718 3.86 28.47 6.27
N ARG A 719 3.94 27.64 7.31
CA ARG A 719 4.62 28.03 8.57
C ARG A 719 6.10 27.72 8.45
N GLU A 720 6.87 28.74 8.07
CA GLU A 720 8.33 28.60 7.96
C GLU A 720 8.95 28.34 9.35
N PRO A 721 9.69 27.24 9.54
CA PRO A 721 10.37 26.96 10.79
C PRO A 721 11.59 27.88 10.96
N ASP A 722 12.00 28.10 12.21
CA ASP A 722 13.24 28.79 12.48
C ASP A 722 14.45 27.99 11.97
N VAL A 723 15.46 28.68 11.46
CA VAL A 723 16.69 28.03 10.94
C VAL A 723 17.33 27.12 12.00
N SER A 724 17.23 27.47 13.30
CA SER A 724 17.73 26.64 14.40
C SER A 724 16.98 25.32 14.59
N GLU A 725 15.72 25.22 14.13
CA GLU A 725 14.92 23.98 14.15
C GLU A 725 15.29 23.07 12.98
N MET A 726 15.80 23.66 11.91
CA MET A 726 16.12 22.94 10.67
C MET A 726 17.59 22.54 10.56
N LEU A 727 18.52 23.37 11.02
CA LEU A 727 19.96 23.21 10.78
C LEU A 727 20.75 23.10 12.07
N GLN A 728 21.60 22.10 12.14
CA GLN A 728 22.63 21.93 13.16
C GLN A 728 23.93 22.65 12.76
N SER A 729 24.92 22.73 13.68
CA SER A 729 26.23 23.24 13.40
C SER A 729 27.26 22.45 14.21
N ILE A 730 27.66 21.31 13.69
CA ILE A 730 28.46 20.31 14.39
C ILE A 730 29.72 20.01 13.59
N LYS A 731 30.90 20.26 14.17
CA LYS A 731 32.17 19.90 13.52
C LYS A 731 32.32 18.38 13.42
N LEU A 732 32.41 17.84 12.21
CA LEU A 732 32.53 16.40 11.99
C LEU A 732 33.94 15.85 12.28
N GLY A 733 34.95 16.69 12.21
CA GLY A 733 36.36 16.27 12.22
C GLY A 733 36.81 15.77 10.85
N ALA A 734 38.05 15.47 10.69
CA ALA A 734 38.57 14.92 9.46
C ALA A 734 38.23 13.44 9.33
N PHE A 735 37.71 13.05 8.18
CA PHE A 735 37.57 11.66 7.77
C PHE A 735 37.78 11.54 6.26
N ALA A 736 38.16 10.38 5.79
CA ALA A 736 38.27 10.06 4.38
C ALA A 736 37.69 8.66 4.14
N LEU A 737 37.04 8.52 2.99
CA LEU A 737 36.62 7.25 2.44
C LEU A 737 37.67 6.76 1.45
N ALA A 738 37.53 5.58 0.88
CA ALA A 738 38.43 5.07 -0.15
C ALA A 738 37.75 5.05 -1.53
N ASP A 739 38.53 5.23 -2.61
CA ASP A 739 38.07 4.88 -3.96
C ASP A 739 38.35 3.39 -4.27
N ALA A 740 38.05 2.96 -5.50
CA ALA A 740 38.22 1.57 -5.93
C ALA A 740 39.70 1.10 -5.91
N GLU A 741 40.63 2.01 -5.98
CA GLU A 741 42.07 1.76 -5.92
C GLU A 741 42.63 1.89 -4.50
N GLY A 742 41.79 2.24 -3.51
CA GLY A 742 42.14 2.44 -2.11
C GLY A 742 42.75 3.83 -1.84
N ALA A 743 42.64 4.77 -2.77
CA ALA A 743 43.07 6.14 -2.54
C ALA A 743 42.01 6.92 -1.74
N ALA A 744 42.46 7.89 -0.93
CA ALA A 744 41.53 8.64 -0.06
C ALA A 744 40.57 9.55 -0.83
N VAL A 745 39.30 9.39 -0.61
CA VAL A 745 38.20 10.29 -1.04
C VAL A 745 37.92 11.28 0.10
N ASP A 746 38.37 12.50 -0.07
CA ASP A 746 38.22 13.58 0.92
C ASP A 746 36.96 14.39 0.64
N CYS A 747 35.89 14.12 1.41
CA CYS A 747 34.57 14.78 1.25
C CYS A 747 34.69 16.31 1.47
N GLY A 748 35.59 16.78 2.34
CA GLY A 748 35.78 18.19 2.56
C GLY A 748 36.44 18.91 1.36
N ARG A 749 37.35 18.25 0.65
CA ARG A 749 37.90 18.78 -0.60
C ARG A 749 36.90 18.74 -1.75
N ILE A 750 36.07 17.72 -1.80
CA ILE A 750 34.97 17.63 -2.77
C ILE A 750 34.03 18.82 -2.55
N ALA A 751 33.60 19.05 -1.33
CA ALA A 751 32.73 20.19 -0.98
C ALA A 751 33.41 21.53 -1.29
N ALA A 752 34.68 21.71 -0.88
CA ALA A 752 35.44 22.96 -1.10
C ALA A 752 35.65 23.27 -2.61
N ALA A 753 35.66 22.28 -3.47
CA ALA A 753 35.75 22.43 -4.92
C ALA A 753 34.36 22.76 -5.58
N GLY A 754 33.25 22.71 -4.83
CA GLY A 754 31.92 23.06 -5.30
C GLY A 754 31.77 24.54 -5.69
N GLU A 755 30.82 24.85 -6.54
CA GLU A 755 30.59 26.18 -7.12
C GLU A 755 29.81 27.11 -6.18
N THR A 756 29.14 26.58 -5.15
CA THR A 756 28.29 27.33 -4.22
C THR A 756 29.12 28.00 -3.13
N ALA A 757 28.69 29.18 -2.67
CA ALA A 757 29.42 29.97 -1.66
C ALA A 757 29.53 29.20 -0.33
N ALA A 758 28.52 28.47 0.08
CA ALA A 758 28.46 27.70 1.32
C ALA A 758 29.20 26.35 1.25
N LYS A 759 29.62 25.91 0.06
CA LYS A 759 30.36 24.64 -0.17
C LYS A 759 29.72 23.41 0.49
N PRO A 760 28.44 23.13 0.25
CA PRO A 760 27.78 21.97 0.81
C PRO A 760 28.22 20.65 0.13
N VAL A 761 28.07 19.54 0.84
CA VAL A 761 28.23 18.17 0.34
C VAL A 761 27.19 17.27 1.00
N ILE A 762 26.62 16.36 0.22
CA ILE A 762 25.81 15.26 0.73
C ILE A 762 26.72 14.03 0.82
N VAL A 763 26.79 13.41 2.00
CA VAL A 763 27.51 12.15 2.23
C VAL A 763 26.48 11.12 2.69
N ALA A 764 26.33 10.03 1.96
CA ALA A 764 25.40 8.96 2.32
C ALA A 764 26.14 7.63 2.44
N PHE A 765 26.00 6.96 3.57
CA PHE A 765 26.42 5.59 3.80
C PHE A 765 25.22 4.68 3.57
N LEU A 766 25.37 3.74 2.67
CA LEU A 766 24.25 2.99 2.07
C LEU A 766 24.39 1.50 2.35
N GLU A 767 23.25 0.83 2.51
CA GLU A 767 23.16 -0.63 2.56
C GLU A 767 22.17 -1.07 1.47
N PRO A 768 22.64 -1.28 0.23
CA PRO A 768 21.79 -1.67 -0.89
C PRO A 768 21.02 -2.95 -0.59
N GLY A 769 19.80 -3.07 -1.15
CA GLY A 769 18.91 -4.21 -0.91
C GLY A 769 18.11 -4.14 0.39
N MET A 770 18.34 -3.13 1.24
CA MET A 770 17.51 -2.87 2.41
C MET A 770 16.45 -1.80 2.08
N GLU A 771 15.21 -2.00 2.50
CA GLU A 771 14.08 -1.11 2.16
C GLU A 771 14.39 0.38 2.42
N PRO A 772 14.99 0.81 3.54
CA PRO A 772 15.29 2.21 3.76
C PRO A 772 16.25 2.82 2.71
N THR A 773 17.24 2.05 2.26
CA THR A 773 18.18 2.48 1.22
C THR A 773 17.50 2.51 -0.15
N GLU A 774 16.62 1.56 -0.44
CA GLU A 774 15.85 1.51 -1.67
C GLU A 774 14.89 2.71 -1.81
N HIS A 775 14.25 3.13 -0.71
CA HIS A 775 13.46 4.36 -0.67
C HIS A 775 14.32 5.58 -0.99
N LEU A 776 15.48 5.71 -0.35
CA LEU A 776 16.40 6.81 -0.62
C LEU A 776 16.87 6.85 -2.09
N PHE A 777 17.16 5.70 -2.69
CA PHE A 777 17.51 5.62 -4.12
C PHE A 777 16.36 6.05 -5.02
N ASN A 778 15.14 5.65 -4.71
CA ASN A 778 13.96 6.04 -5.46
C ASN A 778 13.75 7.56 -5.42
N GLU A 779 13.81 8.16 -4.21
CA GLU A 779 13.73 9.61 -4.02
C GLU A 779 14.85 10.36 -4.78
N MET A 780 16.09 9.87 -4.68
CA MET A 780 17.22 10.47 -5.40
C MET A 780 17.00 10.46 -6.92
N ARG A 781 16.45 9.38 -7.49
CA ARG A 781 16.14 9.31 -8.92
C ARG A 781 15.00 10.27 -9.32
N GLU A 782 13.94 10.30 -8.53
CA GLU A 782 12.79 11.18 -8.77
C GLU A 782 13.19 12.65 -8.69
N GLN A 783 14.10 12.97 -7.77
CA GLN A 783 14.58 14.34 -7.53
C GLN A 783 15.90 14.68 -8.26
N ALA A 784 16.39 13.81 -9.16
CA ALA A 784 17.70 13.98 -9.80
C ALA A 784 17.88 15.35 -10.48
N GLY A 785 16.82 15.85 -11.13
CA GLY A 785 16.82 17.18 -11.76
C GLY A 785 16.97 18.34 -10.77
N ARG A 786 16.37 18.22 -9.59
CA ARG A 786 16.48 19.22 -8.52
C ARG A 786 17.84 19.13 -7.82
N LEU A 787 18.37 17.93 -7.62
CA LEU A 787 19.74 17.71 -7.12
C LEU A 787 20.79 18.29 -8.08
N ASP A 788 20.56 18.17 -9.39
CA ASP A 788 21.43 18.81 -10.39
C ASP A 788 21.35 20.33 -10.32
N ALA A 789 20.15 20.90 -10.24
CA ALA A 789 19.93 22.33 -10.10
C ALA A 789 20.54 22.90 -8.80
N ALA A 790 20.51 22.17 -7.70
CA ALA A 790 21.15 22.55 -6.44
C ALA A 790 22.68 22.60 -6.51
N GLY A 791 23.29 21.94 -7.49
CA GLY A 791 24.73 22.02 -7.74
C GLY A 791 25.64 21.40 -6.66
N VAL A 792 25.06 20.57 -5.77
CA VAL A 792 25.75 20.00 -4.59
C VAL A 792 26.41 18.67 -4.94
N PRO A 793 27.69 18.46 -4.61
CA PRO A 793 28.34 17.17 -4.73
C PRO A 793 27.70 16.12 -3.84
N ILE A 794 27.60 14.89 -4.35
CA ILE A 794 27.07 13.74 -3.62
C ILE A 794 28.18 12.68 -3.51
N VAL A 795 28.46 12.22 -2.29
CA VAL A 795 29.35 11.09 -2.02
C VAL A 795 28.52 9.93 -1.50
N LEU A 796 28.44 8.85 -2.29
CA LEU A 796 27.75 7.62 -1.93
C LEU A 796 28.80 6.61 -1.46
N ALA A 797 28.76 6.26 -0.20
CA ALA A 797 29.64 5.27 0.40
C ALA A 797 28.90 3.92 0.49
N VAL A 798 29.53 2.89 -0.05
CA VAL A 798 29.12 1.49 0.06
C VAL A 798 30.27 0.68 0.67
N ARG A 799 30.03 -0.57 1.12
CA ARG A 799 31.10 -1.34 1.78
C ARG A 799 32.17 -1.81 0.83
N ASP A 800 31.76 -2.26 -0.34
CA ASP A 800 32.66 -2.81 -1.36
C ASP A 800 32.07 -2.65 -2.77
N ALA A 801 32.86 -3.05 -3.77
CA ALA A 801 32.48 -2.95 -5.18
C ALA A 801 31.37 -3.96 -5.58
N GLU A 802 31.12 -5.00 -4.79
CA GLU A 802 30.08 -5.99 -5.11
C GLU A 802 28.69 -5.37 -4.90
N GLU A 803 28.56 -4.45 -3.92
CA GLU A 803 27.30 -3.72 -3.66
C GLU A 803 26.86 -2.82 -4.84
N LEU A 804 27.75 -2.45 -5.74
CA LEU A 804 27.39 -1.71 -6.97
C LEU A 804 26.57 -2.53 -7.97
N ALA A 805 26.55 -3.84 -7.82
CA ALA A 805 25.72 -4.73 -8.63
C ALA A 805 24.24 -4.75 -8.22
N ASP A 806 23.90 -4.10 -7.09
CA ASP A 806 22.50 -3.96 -6.69
C ASP A 806 21.69 -3.30 -7.82
N PRO A 807 20.53 -3.87 -8.21
CA PRO A 807 19.77 -3.39 -9.37
C PRO A 807 19.26 -1.95 -9.23
N THR A 808 18.94 -1.50 -8.01
CA THR A 808 18.43 -0.15 -7.79
C THR A 808 19.56 0.87 -7.77
N LEU A 809 20.66 0.56 -7.09
CA LEU A 809 21.87 1.40 -7.11
C LEU A 809 22.42 1.53 -8.53
N ALA A 810 22.53 0.43 -9.27
CA ALA A 810 22.97 0.42 -10.65
C ALA A 810 22.13 1.28 -11.60
N ARG A 811 20.81 1.38 -11.34
CA ARG A 811 19.90 2.28 -12.09
C ARG A 811 19.96 3.74 -11.60
N THR A 812 20.32 3.95 -10.35
CA THR A 812 20.35 5.28 -9.71
C THR A 812 21.60 6.06 -10.08
N LEU A 813 22.77 5.43 -10.03
CA LEU A 813 24.05 6.07 -10.30
C LEU A 813 24.12 6.83 -11.64
N PRO A 814 23.62 6.30 -12.79
CA PRO A 814 23.71 6.99 -14.08
C PRO A 814 22.91 8.28 -14.17
N VAL A 815 21.89 8.44 -13.33
CA VAL A 815 21.00 9.62 -13.35
C VAL A 815 21.34 10.68 -12.29
N LEU A 816 22.18 10.33 -11.32
CA LEU A 816 22.58 11.26 -10.27
C LEU A 816 23.71 12.17 -10.75
N PRO A 817 23.55 13.51 -10.62
CA PRO A 817 24.58 14.46 -10.96
C PRO A 817 25.70 14.48 -9.91
N ARG A 818 26.91 14.83 -10.34
CA ARG A 818 28.06 15.12 -9.45
C ARG A 818 28.31 14.09 -8.35
N THR A 819 28.06 12.81 -8.67
CA THR A 819 28.16 11.71 -7.70
C THR A 819 29.55 11.09 -7.72
N THR A 820 30.13 10.92 -6.53
CA THR A 820 31.35 10.15 -6.29
C THR A 820 30.99 8.90 -5.50
N VAL A 821 31.32 7.72 -6.03
CA VAL A 821 31.23 6.47 -5.27
C VAL A 821 32.47 6.30 -4.43
N ALA A 822 32.30 5.94 -3.16
CA ALA A 822 33.38 5.71 -2.22
C ALA A 822 33.12 4.45 -1.40
N TYR A 823 34.14 3.94 -0.75
CA TYR A 823 34.10 2.69 0.01
C TYR A 823 34.53 2.90 1.45
N ASP A 824 33.85 2.20 2.36
CA ASP A 824 34.18 2.11 3.78
C ASP A 824 33.64 0.79 4.32
N ASP A 825 34.35 0.11 5.20
CA ASP A 825 33.90 -1.19 5.75
C ASP A 825 32.75 -1.05 6.77
N PHE A 826 32.36 0.18 7.07
CA PHE A 826 31.32 0.57 8.05
C PHE A 826 31.58 0.05 9.46
N SER A 827 32.84 -0.28 9.77
CA SER A 827 33.19 -0.81 11.09
C SER A 827 33.11 0.26 12.21
N GLU A 828 33.44 1.53 11.91
CA GLU A 828 33.46 2.60 12.90
C GLU A 828 32.93 3.95 12.38
N LEU A 829 33.13 4.27 11.11
CA LEU A 829 32.93 5.63 10.60
C LEU A 829 31.47 6.07 10.60
N PRO A 830 30.50 5.32 10.04
CA PRO A 830 29.10 5.71 10.08
C PRO A 830 28.59 5.88 11.50
N GLU A 831 28.87 4.92 12.39
CA GLU A 831 28.46 4.97 13.79
C GLU A 831 29.00 6.22 14.50
N ARG A 832 30.29 6.51 14.32
CA ARG A 832 30.95 7.69 14.90
C ARG A 832 30.34 9.00 14.42
N LEU A 833 30.03 9.11 13.12
CA LEU A 833 29.41 10.29 12.53
C LEU A 833 27.93 10.43 12.98
N ALA A 834 27.19 9.35 13.02
CA ALA A 834 25.80 9.36 13.49
C ALA A 834 25.72 9.82 14.96
N ARG A 835 26.52 9.23 15.86
CA ARG A 835 26.60 9.66 17.27
C ARG A 835 26.98 11.15 17.39
N ARG A 836 27.89 11.62 16.56
CA ARG A 836 28.30 13.00 16.57
C ARG A 836 27.22 13.96 16.11
N MET A 837 26.37 13.52 15.18
CA MET A 837 25.22 14.26 14.66
C MET A 837 23.95 14.04 15.48
N PHE A 838 24.03 13.38 16.63
CA PHE A 838 22.89 13.05 17.49
C PHE A 838 21.77 12.30 16.76
N THR A 839 22.14 11.46 15.80
CA THR A 839 21.21 10.54 15.14
C THR A 839 21.53 9.08 15.50
N ASN A 840 20.70 8.14 15.09
CA ASN A 840 20.82 6.74 15.48
C ASN A 840 22.10 6.11 14.88
N PRO A 841 23.05 5.65 15.70
CA PRO A 841 24.33 5.13 15.24
C PRO A 841 24.26 3.72 14.63
N GLU A 842 23.15 3.00 14.84
CA GLU A 842 22.98 1.61 14.40
C GLU A 842 22.17 1.48 13.10
N LYS A 843 21.75 2.61 12.51
CA LYS A 843 20.85 2.62 11.36
C LYS A 843 21.52 3.13 10.10
N LEU A 844 21.22 2.44 9.00
CA LEU A 844 21.54 2.86 7.63
C LEU A 844 20.24 2.93 6.80
N PRO A 845 20.20 3.73 5.73
CA PRO A 845 21.25 4.63 5.29
C PRO A 845 21.52 5.75 6.31
N LEU A 846 22.75 6.21 6.40
CA LEU A 846 23.08 7.45 7.10
C LEU A 846 23.36 8.52 6.06
N ILE A 847 22.53 9.54 5.99
CA ILE A 847 22.72 10.70 5.13
C ILE A 847 23.14 11.91 5.96
N ILE A 848 24.17 12.62 5.53
CA ILE A 848 24.71 13.81 6.19
C ILE A 848 24.80 14.94 5.17
N LEU A 849 24.18 16.06 5.46
CA LEU A 849 24.43 17.33 4.79
C LEU A 849 25.49 18.09 5.58
N ALA A 850 26.62 18.37 4.97
CA ALA A 850 27.72 19.11 5.61
C ALA A 850 28.22 20.27 4.74
N VAL A 851 28.86 21.25 5.34
CA VAL A 851 29.55 22.36 4.66
C VAL A 851 31.03 22.34 4.96
N ALA A 852 31.85 22.67 3.96
CA ALA A 852 33.29 22.75 4.13
C ALA A 852 33.77 24.19 4.32
N ASP A 853 34.77 24.39 5.20
CA ASP A 853 35.56 25.62 5.22
C ASP A 853 36.64 25.60 4.11
N ASP A 854 37.37 26.69 3.95
CA ASP A 854 38.47 26.81 2.96
C ASP A 854 39.60 25.80 3.13
N ALA A 855 39.73 25.22 4.32
CA ALA A 855 40.70 24.20 4.64
C ALA A 855 40.16 22.77 4.41
N GLY A 856 38.88 22.61 4.03
CA GLY A 856 38.23 21.35 3.84
C GLY A 856 37.71 20.71 5.14
N ASN A 857 37.61 21.46 6.24
CA ASN A 857 36.99 20.92 7.45
C ASN A 857 35.49 20.94 7.32
N LEU A 858 34.82 19.80 7.65
CA LEU A 858 33.42 19.64 7.54
C LEU A 858 32.67 20.03 8.81
N THR A 859 31.60 20.81 8.62
CA THR A 859 30.61 21.11 9.65
C THR A 859 29.28 20.47 9.21
N GLY A 860 28.79 19.51 9.98
CA GLY A 860 27.47 18.86 9.73
C GLY A 860 26.35 19.84 10.00
N ARG A 861 25.44 19.92 9.06
CA ARG A 861 24.25 20.79 9.11
C ARG A 861 22.97 20.01 9.38
N TYR A 862 22.92 18.78 8.90
CA TYR A 862 21.80 17.85 9.09
C TYR A 862 22.29 16.41 8.98
N ALA A 863 21.63 15.49 9.67
CA ALA A 863 21.80 14.07 9.46
C ALA A 863 20.49 13.32 9.72
N ALA A 864 20.25 12.29 8.93
CA ALA A 864 19.20 11.30 9.15
C ALA A 864 19.79 9.89 9.03
N ALA A 865 19.29 8.98 9.84
CA ALA A 865 19.72 7.58 9.84
C ALA A 865 18.50 6.66 9.82
N GLY A 866 18.55 5.62 8.99
CA GLY A 866 17.47 4.65 8.82
C GLY A 866 16.36 5.12 7.91
N TYR A 867 15.17 4.62 8.17
CA TYR A 867 13.98 4.88 7.36
C TYR A 867 13.42 6.28 7.58
N ASN A 868 13.54 7.14 6.59
CA ASN A 868 13.04 8.51 6.60
C ASN A 868 12.61 8.90 5.18
N VAL A 869 11.36 8.65 4.83
CA VAL A 869 10.79 9.06 3.53
C VAL A 869 10.67 10.58 3.47
N GLY A 870 10.94 11.17 2.31
CA GLY A 870 11.01 12.61 2.10
C GLY A 870 12.38 13.23 2.46
N THR A 871 13.39 12.40 2.75
CA THR A 871 14.73 12.87 3.13
C THR A 871 15.38 13.72 2.04
N VAL A 872 15.25 13.37 0.77
CA VAL A 872 15.85 14.13 -0.34
C VAL A 872 15.19 15.49 -0.49
N ASP A 873 13.88 15.59 -0.39
CA ASP A 873 13.16 16.86 -0.40
C ASP A 873 13.57 17.75 0.76
N LEU A 874 13.70 17.18 1.96
CA LEU A 874 14.16 17.89 3.14
C LEU A 874 15.59 18.38 2.97
N VAL A 875 16.51 17.54 2.48
CA VAL A 875 17.91 17.92 2.23
C VAL A 875 17.98 19.06 1.21
N LEU A 876 17.20 19.01 0.12
CA LEU A 876 17.13 20.08 -0.87
C LEU A 876 16.63 21.41 -0.26
N LYS A 877 15.61 21.35 0.61
CA LYS A 877 15.14 22.51 1.37
C LYS A 877 16.24 23.05 2.28
N LEU A 878 16.94 22.19 3.00
CA LEU A 878 18.02 22.58 3.91
C LEU A 878 19.18 23.22 3.16
N ILE A 879 19.52 22.76 1.96
CA ILE A 879 20.54 23.36 1.12
C ILE A 879 20.18 24.82 0.83
N SER A 880 18.92 25.12 0.51
CA SER A 880 18.47 26.49 0.25
C SER A 880 18.54 27.41 1.46
N LEU A 881 18.61 26.86 2.68
CA LEU A 881 18.74 27.63 3.93
C LEU A 881 20.21 27.84 4.36
N ILE A 882 21.15 27.18 3.71
CA ILE A 882 22.58 27.29 4.03
C ILE A 882 23.25 28.47 3.30
N ASP A 883 22.72 28.86 2.17
CA ASP A 883 23.15 30.00 1.39
C ASP A 883 22.73 31.32 2.04
#